data_06247cba843d03d2217f21f81dbf4172
#
_entry.id   06247cba843d03d2217f21f81dbf4172
#
_cell.length_a   1.000
_cell.length_b   1.000
_cell.length_c   1.000
_cell.angle_alpha   90.00
_cell.angle_beta   90.00
_cell.angle_gamma   90.00
#
_symmetry.space_group_name_H-M   'P 1'
#
loop_
_entity.id
_entity.type
_entity.pdbx_description
1 polymer ?
#
loop_
_entity_poly.entity_id
_entity_poly.type
_entity_poly.pdbx_seq_one_letter_code
_entity_poly.pdbx_strand_id
1 'polypeptide(L)'
;MNRPEYQSVGKSVRKKDSLQLLLGKPVYTDDIAPDALVVKLLRSPHANAIVETIDVSKAKKLPGVVDVYTWEDVPNERFSNAGQTYPETSPYDRLIIDRHVRFVGDVVAIVAAETEEAAEKALGRIKVTYNVLEPVLDFRAAKDNPVLVHPEDNWHMLCDLGGDNARNLVGGTADADGDVEAVFADCDIVLERTYHTKAYNQAMMETFRTFTQLDRYGRLHVISSTQIVFHVRRILSNALGIPKSRIRVEKPRIGGGFGAKQTAVCEVYPAFVTMKTGRPAMCIFSRKEAQTCGSPRHEMEISVRLGANNDGRIRALAVNTLSNSGAYGEHGWATVGLTGHKSIPLYTGSLEAFKFTADVVYTNMQPSGAYRGFGATQGQFAVETTVNELAEKLGIDPIAIREQNMVREGMAMPAYYGEVTNSCALDRCMERCAELFDWKAKYPVREMGNGKVRAAGVGMSMQGSGISGIDVGSVTVKLNDDGSFMMLIGAADMGTGCDTILAQMVAEHMECSVENVSVFGADTDASPYDSGSYASSTTYVTGMAVEKACTQLKEKLCTIAADILECEPEELRFEGGCVLQEGTGKKVSLQEIAVKSQCSNREAPEATAMHSSPVSPPPFMVGMAEIELDRETGVVEVLNYAAVVDCGIPINPALARVQVEGGIVQGIGHTLMEDVTRTATGRIRESSLFTYRLPTRLDTGCINVEFENSYEPTGPFGAKSIGEIVINTPAPAITQAIYRATGVWHRELPILPEHILLAKPEE
;
A
#
# COMPACT_ATOMS: atom_id res chain seq x y z
N MET A 1 -24.46 20.35 -10.93
CA MET A 1 -25.02 20.45 -9.57
C MET A 1 -24.31 21.56 -8.80
N ASN A 2 -25.03 22.44 -8.08
CA ASN A 2 -24.38 23.38 -7.17
C ASN A 2 -23.69 22.57 -6.07
N ARG A 3 -22.37 22.64 -6.02
CA ARG A 3 -21.57 21.96 -4.98
C ARG A 3 -21.77 22.68 -3.65
N PRO A 4 -21.90 21.95 -2.52
CA PRO A 4 -21.87 22.58 -1.21
C PRO A 4 -20.52 23.30 -1.04
N GLU A 5 -20.56 24.52 -0.54
CA GLU A 5 -19.35 25.27 -0.20
C GLU A 5 -18.90 24.86 1.20
N TYR A 6 -17.81 24.10 1.29
CA TYR A 6 -17.24 23.64 2.55
C TYR A 6 -16.31 24.69 3.15
N GLN A 7 -16.22 24.75 4.49
CA GLN A 7 -15.35 25.64 5.24
C GLN A 7 -13.93 25.11 5.37
N SER A 8 -13.79 23.81 5.66
CA SER A 8 -12.52 23.12 5.91
C SER A 8 -12.18 22.12 4.82
N VAL A 9 -13.16 21.35 4.34
CA VAL A 9 -13.01 20.34 3.28
C VAL A 9 -12.75 21.05 1.94
N GLY A 10 -11.86 20.48 1.13
CA GLY A 10 -11.43 21.09 -0.14
C GLY A 10 -10.45 22.25 0.03
N LYS A 11 -9.98 22.52 1.24
CA LYS A 11 -8.99 23.57 1.52
C LYS A 11 -7.61 22.97 1.78
N SER A 12 -6.56 23.68 1.36
CA SER A 12 -5.16 23.30 1.58
C SER A 12 -4.71 23.72 2.98
N VAL A 13 -5.13 22.98 3.98
CA VAL A 13 -4.72 23.19 5.37
C VAL A 13 -3.32 22.61 5.59
N ARG A 14 -2.51 23.26 6.41
CA ARG A 14 -1.17 22.75 6.79
C ARG A 14 -1.30 21.46 7.59
N LYS A 15 -0.39 20.51 7.34
CA LYS A 15 -0.31 19.28 8.10
C LYS A 15 -0.12 19.57 9.58
N LYS A 16 -0.95 19.00 10.46
CA LYS A 16 -1.02 19.33 11.90
C LYS A 16 0.31 19.18 12.64
N ASP A 17 1.12 18.20 12.28
CA ASP A 17 2.42 17.93 12.90
C ASP A 17 3.62 18.57 12.16
N SER A 18 3.40 19.28 11.04
CA SER A 18 4.46 19.80 10.16
C SER A 18 5.48 20.67 10.90
N LEU A 19 5.04 21.55 11.78
CA LEU A 19 5.92 22.44 12.52
C LEU A 19 6.86 21.66 13.46
N GLN A 20 6.33 20.64 14.16
CA GLN A 20 7.12 19.84 15.09
C GLN A 20 8.16 19.00 14.37
N LEU A 21 7.80 18.44 13.20
CA LEU A 21 8.73 17.69 12.34
C LEU A 21 9.85 18.61 11.81
N LEU A 22 9.52 19.81 11.36
CA LEU A 22 10.51 20.79 10.87
C LEU A 22 11.43 21.29 11.98
N LEU A 23 10.95 21.34 13.23
CA LEU A 23 11.76 21.70 14.40
C LEU A 23 12.60 20.53 14.94
N GLY A 24 12.57 19.37 14.31
CA GLY A 24 13.34 18.19 14.70
C GLY A 24 12.97 17.61 16.06
N LYS A 25 11.68 17.68 16.44
CA LYS A 25 11.23 17.05 17.69
C LYS A 25 11.34 15.52 17.61
N PRO A 26 11.77 14.85 18.70
CA PRO A 26 11.85 13.38 18.71
C PRO A 26 10.45 12.78 18.66
N VAL A 27 10.16 12.03 17.60
CA VAL A 27 8.82 11.49 17.32
C VAL A 27 8.83 10.10 16.69
N TYR A 28 9.98 9.59 16.26
CA TYR A 28 10.15 8.28 15.65
C TYR A 28 10.48 7.21 16.71
N THR A 29 10.36 5.93 16.36
CA THR A 29 10.55 4.81 17.28
C THR A 29 11.88 4.87 18.05
N ASP A 30 12.97 5.15 17.37
CA ASP A 30 14.31 5.20 17.96
C ASP A 30 14.61 6.49 18.73
N ASP A 31 13.80 7.53 18.56
CA ASP A 31 13.89 8.75 19.36
C ASP A 31 13.34 8.58 20.79
N ILE A 32 12.47 7.57 21.01
CA ILE A 32 11.66 7.43 22.25
C ILE A 32 12.26 6.42 23.24
N ALA A 33 13.29 5.69 22.85
CA ALA A 33 13.78 4.53 23.62
C ALA A 33 15.29 4.53 23.83
N PRO A 34 15.82 5.36 24.75
CA PRO A 34 17.27 5.52 24.91
C PRO A 34 17.99 4.31 25.55
N ASP A 35 17.34 3.45 26.35
CA ASP A 35 17.97 2.43 27.20
C ASP A 35 17.46 1.00 26.92
N ALA A 36 17.38 0.60 25.68
CA ALA A 36 16.93 -0.75 25.29
C ALA A 36 18.09 -1.68 24.98
N LEU A 37 17.90 -2.98 25.18
CA LEU A 37 18.77 -4.00 24.60
C LEU A 37 18.76 -3.88 23.07
N VAL A 38 19.91 -3.92 22.46
CA VAL A 38 20.07 -3.98 21.01
C VAL A 38 19.82 -5.42 20.57
N VAL A 39 18.87 -5.58 19.63
CA VAL A 39 18.56 -6.86 19.00
C VAL A 39 19.12 -6.90 17.60
N LYS A 40 20.05 -7.81 17.33
CA LYS A 40 20.59 -8.07 15.99
C LYS A 40 20.34 -9.51 15.58
N LEU A 41 20.23 -9.75 14.27
CA LEU A 41 19.82 -11.02 13.70
C LEU A 41 20.96 -11.64 12.88
N LEU A 42 21.31 -12.90 13.19
CA LEU A 42 22.15 -13.69 12.32
C LEU A 42 21.32 -14.13 11.12
N ARG A 43 21.82 -13.87 9.92
CA ARG A 43 21.12 -14.15 8.67
C ARG A 43 21.76 -15.30 7.92
N SER A 44 20.92 -16.14 7.30
CA SER A 44 21.39 -17.24 6.44
C SER A 44 22.13 -16.73 5.21
N PRO A 45 23.31 -17.30 4.88
CA PRO A 45 23.95 -17.07 3.60
C PRO A 45 23.43 -17.96 2.48
N HIS A 46 22.55 -18.92 2.78
CA HIS A 46 22.01 -19.92 1.86
C HIS A 46 20.53 -19.66 1.55
N ALA A 47 20.14 -19.93 0.32
CA ALA A 47 18.78 -19.79 -0.15
C ALA A 47 17.87 -20.94 0.32
N ASN A 48 18.42 -22.16 0.48
CA ASN A 48 17.72 -23.34 0.96
C ASN A 48 18.70 -24.20 1.75
N ALA A 49 18.49 -24.35 3.06
CA ALA A 49 19.35 -25.18 3.89
C ALA A 49 18.68 -25.56 5.22
N ILE A 50 19.08 -26.71 5.77
CA ILE A 50 18.76 -27.11 7.14
C ILE A 50 19.93 -26.75 8.05
N VAL A 51 19.68 -26.02 9.12
CA VAL A 51 20.68 -25.79 10.16
C VAL A 51 20.89 -27.09 10.94
N GLU A 52 22.02 -27.76 10.75
CA GLU A 52 22.33 -29.01 11.45
C GLU A 52 22.76 -28.76 12.89
N THR A 53 23.71 -27.82 13.07
CA THR A 53 24.19 -27.43 14.39
C THR A 53 24.45 -25.92 14.45
N ILE A 54 24.25 -25.37 15.65
CA ILE A 54 24.59 -23.97 15.94
C ILE A 54 25.28 -23.87 17.30
N ASP A 55 26.51 -23.33 17.32
CA ASP A 55 27.26 -23.10 18.56
C ASP A 55 27.26 -21.62 18.89
N VAL A 56 26.49 -21.24 19.90
CA VAL A 56 26.37 -19.87 20.44
C VAL A 56 27.23 -19.66 21.70
N SER A 57 27.94 -20.67 22.18
CA SER A 57 28.63 -20.70 23.46
C SER A 57 29.69 -19.59 23.63
N LYS A 58 30.39 -19.26 22.53
CA LYS A 58 31.39 -18.19 22.53
C LYS A 58 30.74 -16.81 22.48
N ALA A 59 29.64 -16.66 21.75
CA ALA A 59 28.90 -15.42 21.64
C ALA A 59 28.27 -15.03 23.01
N LYS A 60 27.63 -15.98 23.71
CA LYS A 60 27.03 -15.76 25.03
C LYS A 60 28.02 -15.33 26.11
N LYS A 61 29.34 -15.60 25.94
CA LYS A 61 30.40 -15.24 26.91
C LYS A 61 31.01 -13.86 26.69
N LEU A 62 30.62 -13.15 25.63
CA LEU A 62 31.17 -11.83 25.34
C LEU A 62 30.58 -10.80 26.33
N PRO A 63 31.42 -9.86 26.84
CA PRO A 63 30.93 -8.77 27.65
C PRO A 63 29.87 -7.94 26.92
N GLY A 64 28.80 -7.59 27.63
CA GLY A 64 27.68 -6.83 27.10
C GLY A 64 26.67 -7.67 26.28
N VAL A 65 26.91 -8.96 26.04
CA VAL A 65 25.89 -9.86 25.49
C VAL A 65 25.01 -10.39 26.62
N VAL A 66 23.71 -10.22 26.48
CA VAL A 66 22.73 -10.67 27.47
C VAL A 66 22.32 -12.10 27.18
N ASP A 67 21.96 -12.40 25.93
CA ASP A 67 21.68 -13.77 25.49
C ASP A 67 21.74 -13.91 23.96
N VAL A 68 21.71 -15.18 23.48
CA VAL A 68 21.62 -15.52 22.06
C VAL A 68 20.63 -16.66 21.94
N TYR A 69 19.61 -16.47 21.10
CA TYR A 69 18.51 -17.43 20.91
C TYR A 69 18.53 -18.05 19.52
N THR A 70 18.12 -19.31 19.46
CA THR A 70 18.06 -20.16 18.26
C THR A 70 16.65 -20.73 18.08
N TRP A 71 16.45 -21.60 17.07
CA TRP A 71 15.16 -22.29 16.89
C TRP A 71 14.72 -23.14 18.10
N GLU A 72 15.64 -23.55 18.97
CA GLU A 72 15.35 -24.32 20.18
C GLU A 72 14.71 -23.49 21.29
N ASP A 73 14.85 -22.17 21.23
CA ASP A 73 14.41 -21.22 22.27
C ASP A 73 13.05 -20.59 21.98
N VAL A 74 12.55 -20.68 20.73
CA VAL A 74 11.32 -20.02 20.26
C VAL A 74 10.14 -20.99 20.22
N PRO A 75 8.87 -20.48 20.29
CA PRO A 75 7.69 -21.31 20.07
C PRO A 75 7.72 -21.98 18.67
N ASN A 76 7.26 -23.24 18.63
CA ASN A 76 7.13 -24.00 17.36
C ASN A 76 5.71 -23.92 16.78
N GLU A 77 5.11 -22.73 16.83
CA GLU A 77 3.79 -22.45 16.30
C GLU A 77 3.93 -21.53 15.09
N ARG A 78 3.37 -21.97 13.94
CA ARG A 78 3.41 -21.16 12.73
C ARG A 78 2.44 -20.00 12.81
N PHE A 79 2.84 -18.88 12.23
CA PHE A 79 2.02 -17.68 12.13
C PHE A 79 2.17 -17.04 10.76
N SER A 80 1.22 -16.18 10.40
CA SER A 80 1.35 -15.26 9.27
C SER A 80 1.81 -13.90 9.78
N ASN A 81 2.78 -13.27 9.13
CA ASN A 81 3.18 -11.89 9.45
C ASN A 81 2.51 -10.83 8.54
N ALA A 82 1.57 -11.23 7.71
CA ALA A 82 0.77 -10.32 6.92
C ALA A 82 -0.31 -9.63 7.76
N GLY A 83 -0.44 -8.33 7.57
CA GLY A 83 -1.43 -7.50 8.26
C GLY A 83 -2.56 -7.09 7.34
N GLN A 84 -3.47 -8.01 7.06
CA GLN A 84 -4.65 -7.77 6.24
C GLN A 84 -5.77 -8.69 6.73
N THR A 85 -6.98 -8.22 6.83
CA THR A 85 -8.20 -8.97 7.17
C THR A 85 -8.12 -9.90 8.40
N TYR A 86 -9.21 -10.50 8.80
CA TYR A 86 -9.33 -11.69 9.62
C TYR A 86 -10.67 -12.37 9.34
N PRO A 87 -10.69 -13.69 9.01
CA PRO A 87 -9.53 -14.59 8.90
C PRO A 87 -8.52 -14.11 7.83
N GLU A 88 -7.22 -14.37 8.07
CA GLU A 88 -6.17 -13.99 7.14
C GLU A 88 -6.27 -14.77 5.84
N THR A 89 -6.08 -14.06 4.71
CA THR A 89 -5.91 -14.64 3.38
C THR A 89 -4.50 -15.19 3.12
N SER A 90 -3.62 -15.03 4.10
CA SER A 90 -2.20 -15.38 4.03
C SER A 90 -1.94 -16.71 4.75
N PRO A 91 -1.02 -17.54 4.26
CA PRO A 91 -0.68 -18.80 4.92
C PRO A 91 0.03 -18.60 6.26
N TYR A 92 -0.16 -19.55 7.15
CA TYR A 92 0.61 -19.74 8.38
C TYR A 92 1.85 -20.59 8.05
N ASP A 93 2.88 -19.94 7.57
CA ASP A 93 4.07 -20.55 7.00
C ASP A 93 5.38 -20.16 7.71
N ARG A 94 5.34 -19.22 8.68
CA ARG A 94 6.52 -18.66 9.33
C ARG A 94 6.64 -19.08 10.81
N LEU A 95 7.87 -19.30 11.27
CA LEU A 95 8.27 -19.35 12.67
C LEU A 95 9.12 -18.11 13.03
N ILE A 96 9.29 -17.79 14.32
CA ILE A 96 10.19 -16.70 14.74
C ILE A 96 11.62 -16.97 14.28
N ILE A 97 12.10 -18.21 14.48
CA ILE A 97 13.33 -18.77 13.90
C ILE A 97 12.99 -20.19 13.46
N ASP A 98 13.24 -20.51 12.20
CA ASP A 98 13.09 -21.88 11.69
C ASP A 98 14.46 -22.54 11.51
N ARG A 99 14.51 -23.83 11.75
CA ARG A 99 15.68 -24.67 11.45
C ARG A 99 15.90 -24.79 9.94
N HIS A 100 14.82 -24.76 9.16
CA HIS A 100 14.86 -24.71 7.70
C HIS A 100 14.89 -23.25 7.22
N VAL A 101 16.02 -22.80 6.74
CA VAL A 101 16.16 -21.46 6.13
C VAL A 101 15.79 -21.52 4.66
N ARG A 102 14.98 -20.55 4.20
CA ARG A 102 14.31 -20.62 2.89
C ARG A 102 14.71 -19.51 1.92
N PHE A 103 15.51 -18.53 2.37
CA PHE A 103 16.10 -17.52 1.48
C PHE A 103 17.40 -16.96 2.05
N VAL A 104 18.22 -16.35 1.19
CA VAL A 104 19.43 -15.62 1.62
C VAL A 104 19.02 -14.38 2.41
N GLY A 105 19.17 -14.43 3.73
CA GLY A 105 18.71 -13.39 4.64
C GLY A 105 17.71 -13.87 5.69
N ASP A 106 17.27 -15.11 5.63
CA ASP A 106 16.40 -15.72 6.64
C ASP A 106 17.07 -15.74 8.03
N VAL A 107 16.29 -15.69 9.11
CA VAL A 107 16.83 -15.54 10.46
C VAL A 107 17.27 -16.89 11.02
N VAL A 108 18.50 -16.93 11.51
CA VAL A 108 19.14 -18.14 12.08
C VAL A 108 19.30 -18.04 13.61
N ALA A 109 19.57 -16.84 14.12
CA ALA A 109 19.67 -16.57 15.55
C ALA A 109 19.35 -15.12 15.87
N ILE A 110 18.91 -14.86 17.11
CA ILE A 110 18.66 -13.55 17.69
C ILE A 110 19.75 -13.28 18.75
N VAL A 111 20.46 -12.17 18.64
CA VAL A 111 21.41 -11.68 19.64
C VAL A 111 20.80 -10.52 20.38
N ALA A 112 20.76 -10.60 21.72
CA ALA A 112 20.37 -9.51 22.61
C ALA A 112 21.62 -9.02 23.37
N ALA A 113 21.97 -7.73 23.22
CA ALA A 113 23.13 -7.14 23.84
C ALA A 113 22.87 -5.73 24.36
N GLU A 114 23.76 -5.23 25.24
CA GLU A 114 23.64 -3.88 25.83
C GLU A 114 24.10 -2.77 24.86
N THR A 115 24.91 -3.13 23.85
CA THR A 115 25.40 -2.20 22.84
C THR A 115 25.42 -2.83 21.45
N GLU A 116 25.34 -2.01 20.43
CA GLU A 116 25.43 -2.46 19.03
C GLU A 116 26.78 -3.16 18.77
N GLU A 117 27.88 -2.63 19.29
CA GLU A 117 29.21 -3.21 19.15
C GLU A 117 29.28 -4.63 19.75
N ALA A 118 28.68 -4.84 20.93
CA ALA A 118 28.64 -6.16 21.57
C ALA A 118 27.80 -7.14 20.74
N ALA A 119 26.65 -6.69 20.23
CA ALA A 119 25.79 -7.49 19.37
C ALA A 119 26.50 -7.92 18.07
N GLU A 120 27.16 -7.00 17.38
CA GLU A 120 27.89 -7.30 16.15
C GLU A 120 29.09 -8.26 16.38
N LYS A 121 29.84 -8.06 17.46
CA LYS A 121 30.90 -9.00 17.86
C LYS A 121 30.34 -10.39 18.15
N ALA A 122 29.16 -10.46 18.77
CA ALA A 122 28.51 -11.73 19.09
C ALA A 122 28.08 -12.48 17.81
N LEU A 123 27.48 -11.77 16.83
CA LEU A 123 27.14 -12.38 15.53
C LEU A 123 28.35 -13.07 14.89
N GLY A 124 29.51 -12.44 14.91
CA GLY A 124 30.76 -12.98 14.37
C GLY A 124 31.35 -14.17 15.15
N ARG A 125 30.79 -14.53 16.32
CA ARG A 125 31.23 -15.65 17.16
C ARG A 125 30.30 -16.87 17.13
N ILE A 126 29.13 -16.72 16.52
CA ILE A 126 28.20 -17.84 16.32
C ILE A 126 28.72 -18.70 15.16
N LYS A 127 28.77 -20.01 15.38
CA LYS A 127 29.16 -20.96 14.34
C LYS A 127 27.96 -21.80 13.95
N VAL A 128 27.67 -21.87 12.66
CA VAL A 128 26.57 -22.63 12.11
C VAL A 128 27.07 -23.64 11.10
N THR A 129 26.58 -24.85 11.19
CA THR A 129 26.77 -25.88 10.15
C THR A 129 25.44 -26.06 9.42
N TYR A 130 25.52 -26.03 8.11
CA TYR A 130 24.35 -26.15 7.24
C TYR A 130 24.43 -27.41 6.39
N ASN A 131 23.31 -28.11 6.27
CA ASN A 131 23.06 -29.03 5.16
C ASN A 131 22.38 -28.21 4.05
N VAL A 132 23.14 -27.85 3.03
CA VAL A 132 22.67 -27.00 1.93
C VAL A 132 21.86 -27.86 0.95
N LEU A 133 20.65 -27.40 0.64
CA LEU A 133 19.71 -28.04 -0.26
C LEU A 133 19.67 -27.29 -1.60
N GLU A 134 19.12 -27.94 -2.62
CA GLU A 134 18.84 -27.31 -3.91
C GLU A 134 17.74 -26.23 -3.75
N PRO A 135 17.95 -24.98 -4.20
CA PRO A 135 16.94 -23.95 -4.11
C PRO A 135 16.08 -23.86 -5.38
N VAL A 136 14.81 -23.51 -5.23
CA VAL A 136 13.91 -23.09 -6.31
C VAL A 136 14.05 -21.57 -6.47
N LEU A 137 14.76 -21.09 -7.48
CA LEU A 137 15.03 -19.66 -7.72
C LEU A 137 14.28 -19.08 -8.92
N ASP A 138 13.84 -19.93 -9.85
CA ASP A 138 12.98 -19.51 -10.96
C ASP A 138 11.52 -19.77 -10.61
N PHE A 139 10.74 -18.69 -10.47
CA PHE A 139 9.33 -18.79 -10.12
C PHE A 139 8.47 -19.43 -11.21
N ARG A 140 8.92 -19.37 -12.48
CA ARG A 140 8.22 -20.02 -13.60
C ARG A 140 8.25 -21.54 -13.51
N ALA A 141 9.30 -22.07 -12.86
CA ALA A 141 9.48 -23.49 -12.64
C ALA A 141 9.12 -23.95 -11.20
N ALA A 142 8.51 -23.06 -10.40
CA ALA A 142 8.26 -23.33 -8.98
C ALA A 142 6.99 -24.17 -8.74
N LYS A 143 5.94 -23.93 -9.51
CA LYS A 143 4.69 -24.70 -9.41
C LYS A 143 4.94 -26.14 -9.79
N ASP A 144 4.49 -27.07 -8.93
CA ASP A 144 4.66 -28.53 -9.11
C ASP A 144 6.14 -28.98 -9.16
N ASN A 145 7.08 -28.16 -8.66
CA ASN A 145 8.49 -28.50 -8.55
C ASN A 145 8.67 -29.60 -7.49
N PRO A 146 9.52 -30.64 -7.73
CA PRO A 146 9.79 -31.66 -6.73
C PRO A 146 10.51 -31.16 -5.47
N VAL A 147 11.22 -30.02 -5.55
CA VAL A 147 11.79 -29.34 -4.39
C VAL A 147 10.73 -28.45 -3.78
N LEU A 148 10.34 -28.74 -2.54
CA LEU A 148 9.32 -27.99 -1.82
C LEU A 148 9.96 -26.92 -0.94
N VAL A 149 9.43 -25.69 -1.00
CA VAL A 149 9.86 -24.60 -0.13
C VAL A 149 9.28 -24.79 1.28
N HIS A 150 8.06 -25.31 1.38
CA HIS A 150 7.36 -25.62 2.61
C HIS A 150 6.92 -27.09 2.65
N PRO A 151 7.82 -28.03 2.99
CA PRO A 151 7.48 -29.46 3.06
C PRO A 151 6.78 -29.88 4.36
N GLU A 152 6.58 -28.97 5.32
CA GLU A 152 6.07 -29.26 6.66
C GLU A 152 4.55 -29.49 6.70
N ASP A 153 4.11 -30.45 7.51
CA ASP A 153 2.70 -30.86 7.66
C ASP A 153 1.86 -29.81 8.44
N ASN A 154 2.50 -28.92 9.22
CA ASN A 154 1.80 -27.88 10.00
C ASN A 154 1.61 -26.56 9.26
N TRP A 155 1.95 -26.49 7.98
CA TRP A 155 1.54 -25.40 7.10
C TRP A 155 0.01 -25.41 6.94
N HIS A 156 -0.63 -24.27 7.02
CA HIS A 156 -2.09 -24.18 6.84
C HIS A 156 -2.53 -22.76 6.46
N MET A 157 -3.77 -22.64 5.97
CA MET A 157 -4.46 -21.38 5.72
C MET A 157 -5.78 -21.36 6.49
N LEU A 158 -6.26 -20.15 6.85
CA LEU A 158 -7.58 -19.96 7.47
C LEU A 158 -8.70 -19.83 6.43
N CYS A 159 -8.36 -19.56 5.17
CA CYS A 159 -9.28 -19.44 4.05
C CYS A 159 -8.85 -20.39 2.94
N ASP A 160 -9.79 -21.04 2.27
CA ASP A 160 -9.51 -21.84 1.07
C ASP A 160 -9.39 -20.92 -0.15
N LEU A 161 -8.15 -20.64 -0.54
CA LEU A 161 -7.80 -19.75 -1.65
C LEU A 161 -6.92 -20.48 -2.70
N GLY A 162 -7.02 -21.81 -2.76
CA GLY A 162 -6.25 -22.64 -3.69
C GLY A 162 -4.79 -22.83 -3.30
N GLY A 163 -4.43 -22.55 -2.02
CA GLY A 163 -3.07 -22.77 -1.52
C GLY A 163 -2.78 -24.27 -1.34
N ASP A 164 -1.58 -24.70 -1.74
CA ASP A 164 -1.11 -26.07 -1.64
C ASP A 164 0.42 -26.08 -1.57
N ASN A 165 0.97 -26.27 -0.35
CA ASN A 165 2.41 -26.28 -0.15
C ASN A 165 3.11 -27.48 -0.84
N ALA A 166 2.40 -28.58 -1.06
CA ALA A 166 2.94 -29.73 -1.80
C ALA A 166 3.13 -29.45 -3.30
N ARG A 167 2.59 -28.36 -3.78
CA ARG A 167 2.73 -27.85 -5.15
C ARG A 167 3.51 -26.53 -5.25
N ASN A 168 4.08 -26.08 -4.15
CA ASN A 168 4.63 -24.72 -4.01
C ASN A 168 3.63 -23.59 -4.36
N LEU A 169 2.32 -23.79 -4.12
CA LEU A 169 1.28 -22.79 -4.34
C LEU A 169 0.92 -22.07 -3.04
N VAL A 170 0.99 -20.73 -3.05
CA VAL A 170 0.46 -19.85 -2.01
C VAL A 170 -1.04 -19.68 -2.17
N GLY A 171 -1.52 -19.65 -3.40
CA GLY A 171 -2.92 -19.50 -3.75
C GLY A 171 -3.14 -19.17 -5.21
N GLY A 172 -4.38 -19.14 -5.62
CA GLY A 172 -4.78 -18.78 -6.97
C GLY A 172 -6.15 -18.11 -7.01
N THR A 173 -6.48 -17.52 -8.15
CA THR A 173 -7.82 -16.94 -8.39
C THR A 173 -8.19 -17.07 -9.86
N ALA A 174 -9.48 -17.15 -10.13
CA ALA A 174 -10.02 -17.13 -11.50
C ALA A 174 -11.36 -16.40 -11.50
N ASP A 175 -11.58 -15.62 -12.56
CA ASP A 175 -12.82 -14.91 -12.81
C ASP A 175 -13.08 -14.83 -14.32
N ALA A 176 -14.35 -14.88 -14.75
CA ALA A 176 -14.67 -14.81 -16.17
C ALA A 176 -16.13 -14.36 -16.34
N ASP A 177 -16.39 -13.68 -17.46
CA ASP A 177 -17.74 -13.37 -17.92
C ASP A 177 -17.80 -13.51 -19.45
N GLY A 178 -18.88 -14.14 -19.95
CA GLY A 178 -19.05 -14.45 -21.36
C GLY A 178 -18.16 -15.58 -21.89
N ASP A 179 -18.28 -15.90 -23.19
CA ASP A 179 -17.42 -16.87 -23.88
C ASP A 179 -16.28 -16.14 -24.59
N VAL A 180 -15.18 -15.97 -23.88
CA VAL A 180 -14.03 -15.19 -24.36
C VAL A 180 -13.43 -15.79 -25.64
N GLU A 181 -13.44 -17.12 -25.79
CA GLU A 181 -12.85 -17.78 -26.98
C GLU A 181 -13.72 -17.57 -28.22
N ALA A 182 -15.05 -17.64 -28.07
CA ALA A 182 -15.96 -17.33 -29.16
C ALA A 182 -15.81 -15.87 -29.63
N VAL A 183 -15.66 -14.92 -28.67
CA VAL A 183 -15.45 -13.50 -29.03
C VAL A 183 -14.09 -13.29 -29.71
N PHE A 184 -13.02 -13.93 -29.23
CA PHE A 184 -11.69 -13.86 -29.89
C PHE A 184 -11.74 -14.37 -31.33
N ALA A 185 -12.48 -15.46 -31.58
CA ALA A 185 -12.61 -16.03 -32.93
C ALA A 185 -13.33 -15.10 -33.89
N ASP A 186 -14.16 -14.17 -33.40
CA ASP A 186 -14.94 -13.19 -34.20
C ASP A 186 -14.28 -11.78 -34.21
N CYS A 187 -13.10 -11.61 -33.62
CA CYS A 187 -12.34 -10.36 -33.68
C CYS A 187 -11.49 -10.27 -34.93
N ASP A 188 -11.38 -9.06 -35.50
CA ASP A 188 -10.49 -8.79 -36.66
C ASP A 188 -9.01 -8.87 -36.28
N ILE A 189 -8.69 -8.49 -35.03
CA ILE A 189 -7.31 -8.46 -34.51
C ILE A 189 -7.29 -9.11 -33.14
N VAL A 190 -6.35 -10.02 -32.93
CA VAL A 190 -6.03 -10.58 -31.62
C VAL A 190 -4.53 -10.34 -31.36
N LEU A 191 -4.24 -9.67 -30.24
CA LEU A 191 -2.88 -9.48 -29.74
C LEU A 191 -2.66 -10.42 -28.55
N GLU A 192 -1.54 -11.16 -28.57
CA GLU A 192 -1.10 -11.99 -27.45
C GLU A 192 0.30 -11.52 -27.01
N ARG A 193 0.43 -11.08 -25.76
CA ARG A 193 1.66 -10.49 -25.25
C ARG A 193 1.94 -10.97 -23.83
N THR A 194 3.22 -11.17 -23.54
CA THR A 194 3.69 -11.53 -22.19
C THR A 194 4.61 -10.44 -21.66
N TYR A 195 4.36 -10.01 -20.45
CA TYR A 195 5.08 -8.96 -19.75
C TYR A 195 5.77 -9.52 -18.52
N HIS A 196 6.95 -9.01 -18.20
CA HIS A 196 7.70 -9.37 -17.01
C HIS A 196 8.02 -8.11 -16.20
N THR A 197 7.73 -8.14 -14.90
CA THR A 197 8.10 -7.07 -13.97
C THR A 197 8.93 -7.66 -12.85
N LYS A 198 10.13 -7.13 -12.63
CA LYS A 198 11.01 -7.57 -11.55
C LYS A 198 10.51 -7.08 -10.18
N ALA A 199 11.00 -7.70 -9.12
CA ALA A 199 10.84 -7.19 -7.77
C ALA A 199 11.58 -5.86 -7.60
N TYR A 200 11.03 -4.94 -6.79
CA TYR A 200 11.71 -3.71 -6.40
C TYR A 200 11.23 -3.20 -5.04
N ASN A 201 12.09 -2.44 -4.34
CA ASN A 201 11.91 -2.09 -2.94
C ASN A 201 11.10 -0.80 -2.75
N GLN A 202 10.33 -0.72 -1.65
CA GLN A 202 9.60 0.50 -1.25
C GLN A 202 10.54 1.65 -0.88
N ALA A 203 11.76 1.34 -0.48
CA ALA A 203 12.84 2.28 -0.17
C ALA A 203 12.44 3.44 0.77
N MET A 204 11.51 3.17 1.70
CA MET A 204 11.08 4.15 2.70
C MET A 204 12.30 4.71 3.43
N MET A 205 12.30 6.03 3.74
CA MET A 205 13.42 6.70 4.40
C MET A 205 13.71 6.08 5.77
N GLU A 206 12.70 5.88 6.59
CA GLU A 206 12.77 5.14 7.85
C GLU A 206 12.67 3.65 7.57
N THR A 207 13.71 2.88 7.93
CA THR A 207 13.73 1.43 7.84
C THR A 207 12.77 0.78 8.85
N PHE A 208 12.64 -0.55 8.85
CA PHE A 208 11.86 -1.27 9.87
C PHE A 208 12.50 -1.09 11.24
N ARG A 209 11.70 -0.74 12.24
CA ARG A 209 12.15 -0.56 13.62
C ARG A 209 11.03 -0.72 14.64
N THR A 210 11.36 -1.39 15.73
CA THR A 210 10.42 -1.69 16.81
C THR A 210 11.12 -1.68 18.15
N PHE A 211 10.53 -0.99 19.10
CA PHE A 211 10.90 -0.99 20.52
C PHE A 211 9.85 -1.77 21.31
N THR A 212 10.27 -2.52 22.31
CA THR A 212 9.40 -3.30 23.17
C THR A 212 9.84 -3.21 24.64
N GLN A 213 8.87 -3.22 25.54
CA GLN A 213 9.10 -3.24 26.99
C GLN A 213 7.91 -3.91 27.70
N LEU A 214 8.08 -4.29 28.96
CA LEU A 214 6.96 -4.62 29.84
C LEU A 214 6.43 -3.36 30.49
N ASP A 215 5.11 -3.16 30.45
CA ASP A 215 4.46 -2.07 31.18
C ASP A 215 4.40 -2.38 32.69
N ARG A 216 3.91 -1.42 33.50
CA ARG A 216 3.78 -1.58 34.95
C ARG A 216 2.86 -2.73 35.41
N TYR A 217 2.08 -3.30 34.48
CA TYR A 217 1.22 -4.47 34.72
C TYR A 217 1.83 -5.76 34.17
N GLY A 218 3.07 -5.72 33.69
CA GLY A 218 3.76 -6.85 33.08
C GLY A 218 3.19 -7.25 31.73
N ARG A 219 2.50 -6.34 31.03
CA ARG A 219 2.03 -6.56 29.64
C ARG A 219 3.12 -6.12 28.66
N LEU A 220 3.21 -6.82 27.55
CA LEU A 220 4.10 -6.43 26.44
C LEU A 220 3.58 -5.14 25.79
N HIS A 221 4.34 -4.05 25.90
CA HIS A 221 4.11 -2.80 25.21
C HIS A 221 5.08 -2.67 24.05
N VAL A 222 4.54 -2.51 22.85
CA VAL A 222 5.25 -2.46 21.57
C VAL A 222 5.06 -1.10 20.94
N ILE A 223 6.15 -0.39 20.67
CA ILE A 223 6.16 0.85 19.90
C ILE A 223 6.82 0.53 18.56
N SER A 224 6.03 0.50 17.48
CA SER A 224 6.50 0.09 16.17
C SER A 224 6.13 1.07 15.06
N SER A 225 7.06 1.25 14.14
CA SER A 225 6.82 1.95 12.88
C SER A 225 6.00 1.04 11.94
N THR A 226 4.70 0.96 12.20
CA THR A 226 3.75 0.05 11.52
C THR A 226 2.49 0.75 11.04
N GLN A 227 1.92 0.27 9.92
CA GLN A 227 0.65 0.72 9.37
C GLN A 227 -0.57 0.02 10.02
N ILE A 228 -0.35 -1.02 10.86
CA ILE A 228 -1.34 -2.05 11.18
C ILE A 228 -1.30 -2.47 12.65
N VAL A 229 -1.42 -1.52 13.60
CA VAL A 229 -1.23 -1.78 15.05
C VAL A 229 -2.07 -2.95 15.59
N PHE A 230 -3.33 -3.08 15.16
CA PHE A 230 -4.22 -4.16 15.62
C PHE A 230 -3.82 -5.53 15.03
N HIS A 231 -3.30 -5.56 13.80
CA HIS A 231 -2.77 -6.78 13.22
C HIS A 231 -1.42 -7.17 13.81
N VAL A 232 -0.52 -6.21 14.10
CA VAL A 232 0.72 -6.48 14.84
C VAL A 232 0.40 -7.12 16.19
N ARG A 233 -0.61 -6.62 16.94
CA ARG A 233 -1.06 -7.25 18.18
C ARG A 233 -1.49 -8.70 17.99
N ARG A 234 -2.23 -9.00 16.90
CA ARG A 234 -2.66 -10.37 16.57
C ARG A 234 -1.47 -11.25 16.20
N ILE A 235 -0.58 -10.76 15.34
CA ILE A 235 0.62 -11.50 14.90
C ILE A 235 1.51 -11.85 16.07
N LEU A 236 1.77 -10.90 16.97
CA LEU A 236 2.57 -11.14 18.17
C LEU A 236 1.88 -12.11 19.15
N SER A 237 0.55 -12.05 19.26
CA SER A 237 -0.23 -13.01 20.04
C SER A 237 -0.04 -14.44 19.52
N ASN A 238 -0.11 -14.63 18.22
CA ASN A 238 0.08 -15.93 17.58
C ASN A 238 1.54 -16.40 17.69
N ALA A 239 2.51 -15.56 17.32
CA ALA A 239 3.93 -15.89 17.30
C ALA A 239 4.50 -16.22 18.69
N LEU A 240 4.03 -15.52 19.75
CA LEU A 240 4.52 -15.70 21.13
C LEU A 240 3.65 -16.64 21.95
N GLY A 241 2.48 -17.06 21.45
CA GLY A 241 1.53 -17.89 22.19
C GLY A 241 0.93 -17.20 23.43
N ILE A 242 0.75 -15.87 23.41
CA ILE A 242 0.21 -15.11 24.55
C ILE A 242 -1.10 -14.40 24.17
N PRO A 243 -2.04 -14.20 25.12
CA PRO A 243 -3.32 -13.54 24.83
C PRO A 243 -3.13 -12.10 24.34
N LYS A 244 -3.99 -11.64 23.42
CA LYS A 244 -4.02 -10.24 22.94
C LYS A 244 -4.15 -9.22 24.07
N SER A 245 -4.84 -9.55 25.17
CA SER A 245 -4.98 -8.69 26.35
C SER A 245 -3.65 -8.42 27.07
N ARG A 246 -2.63 -9.21 26.80
CA ARG A 246 -1.26 -9.05 27.34
C ARG A 246 -0.36 -8.22 26.43
N ILE A 247 -0.90 -7.67 25.33
CA ILE A 247 -0.14 -6.93 24.32
C ILE A 247 -0.83 -5.60 24.06
N ARG A 248 -0.07 -4.50 24.18
CA ARG A 248 -0.41 -3.16 23.67
C ARG A 248 0.54 -2.82 22.53
N VAL A 249 0.00 -2.34 21.42
CA VAL A 249 0.78 -1.85 20.29
C VAL A 249 0.42 -0.40 20.02
N GLU A 250 1.43 0.43 19.93
CA GLU A 250 1.34 1.86 19.67
C GLU A 250 2.25 2.23 18.49
N LYS A 251 1.77 3.10 17.60
CA LYS A 251 2.60 3.66 16.55
C LYS A 251 3.08 5.07 16.87
N PRO A 252 4.37 5.35 16.77
CA PRO A 252 4.91 6.72 16.77
C PRO A 252 4.74 7.36 15.39
N ARG A 253 5.44 8.44 15.09
CA ARG A 253 5.54 8.95 13.73
C ARG A 253 6.21 7.92 12.82
N ILE A 254 5.73 7.77 11.58
CA ILE A 254 6.23 6.82 10.59
C ILE A 254 6.90 7.57 9.45
N GLY A 255 8.16 7.24 9.17
CA GLY A 255 8.99 7.84 8.11
C GLY A 255 8.82 7.17 6.75
N GLY A 256 7.57 7.01 6.29
CA GLY A 256 7.20 6.31 5.07
C GLY A 256 6.92 4.82 5.28
N GLY A 257 6.01 4.28 4.48
CA GLY A 257 5.65 2.87 4.51
C GLY A 257 5.48 2.30 3.11
N PHE A 258 4.64 2.91 2.30
CA PHE A 258 4.33 2.50 0.93
C PHE A 258 3.84 1.03 0.81
N GLY A 259 3.32 0.46 1.90
CA GLY A 259 2.94 -0.95 2.01
C GLY A 259 3.96 -1.82 2.75
N ALA A 260 5.25 -1.48 2.79
CA ALA A 260 6.27 -2.29 3.47
C ALA A 260 5.93 -2.58 4.94
N LYS A 261 5.35 -1.61 5.65
CA LYS A 261 5.01 -1.68 7.07
C LYS A 261 3.58 -2.23 7.32
N GLN A 262 2.98 -2.84 6.31
CA GLN A 262 1.78 -3.68 6.41
C GLN A 262 2.12 -5.14 6.74
N THR A 263 3.40 -5.48 6.80
CA THR A 263 3.95 -6.77 7.24
C THR A 263 4.70 -6.57 8.55
N ALA A 264 4.53 -7.47 9.52
CA ALA A 264 5.30 -7.47 10.77
C ALA A 264 6.71 -8.05 10.53
N VAL A 265 7.62 -7.23 10.01
CA VAL A 265 8.95 -7.67 9.54
C VAL A 265 9.95 -7.82 10.67
N CYS A 266 9.93 -6.92 11.67
CA CYS A 266 10.92 -6.94 12.76
C CYS A 266 10.31 -7.01 14.16
N GLU A 267 9.00 -6.89 14.31
CA GLU A 267 8.29 -6.74 15.59
C GLU A 267 8.46 -7.95 16.51
N VAL A 268 8.46 -9.14 15.95
CA VAL A 268 8.51 -10.40 16.73
C VAL A 268 9.83 -10.59 17.48
N TYR A 269 10.96 -10.07 16.96
CA TYR A 269 12.29 -10.32 17.54
C TYR A 269 12.51 -9.57 18.86
N PRO A 270 12.35 -8.23 18.95
CA PRO A 270 12.47 -7.53 20.23
C PRO A 270 11.36 -7.91 21.20
N ALA A 271 10.15 -8.22 20.71
CA ALA A 271 9.05 -8.71 21.54
C ALA A 271 9.41 -10.03 22.23
N PHE A 272 9.98 -10.98 21.50
CA PHE A 272 10.47 -12.25 22.05
C PHE A 272 11.59 -12.01 23.10
N VAL A 273 12.58 -11.16 22.78
CA VAL A 273 13.68 -10.82 23.71
C VAL A 273 13.15 -10.18 24.99
N THR A 274 12.22 -9.24 24.90
CA THR A 274 11.60 -8.60 26.07
C THR A 274 10.85 -9.61 26.95
N MET A 275 10.11 -10.54 26.34
CA MET A 275 9.41 -11.60 27.07
C MET A 275 10.35 -12.57 27.78
N LYS A 276 11.53 -12.84 27.20
CA LYS A 276 12.55 -13.73 27.78
C LYS A 276 13.39 -13.07 28.87
N THR A 277 13.74 -11.79 28.69
CA THR A 277 14.69 -11.09 29.58
C THR A 277 14.03 -10.22 30.63
N GLY A 278 12.77 -9.82 30.43
CA GLY A 278 12.08 -8.80 31.23
C GLY A 278 12.64 -7.38 31.00
N ARG A 279 13.57 -7.18 30.08
CA ARG A 279 14.22 -5.90 29.78
C ARG A 279 13.66 -5.27 28.51
N PRO A 280 13.64 -3.94 28.37
CA PRO A 280 13.34 -3.28 27.11
C PRO A 280 14.30 -3.75 26.02
N ALA A 281 13.78 -3.90 24.78
CA ALA A 281 14.57 -4.32 23.63
C ALA A 281 14.17 -3.55 22.36
N MET A 282 15.12 -3.32 21.47
CA MET A 282 14.92 -2.61 20.21
C MET A 282 15.58 -3.36 19.05
N CYS A 283 14.83 -3.52 17.95
CA CYS A 283 15.35 -4.00 16.69
C CYS A 283 15.22 -2.90 15.64
N ILE A 284 16.33 -2.54 15.02
CA ILE A 284 16.40 -1.59 13.90
C ILE A 284 17.11 -2.28 12.74
N PHE A 285 16.40 -2.41 11.60
CA PHE A 285 17.04 -2.91 10.38
C PHE A 285 17.90 -1.83 9.75
N SER A 286 19.13 -2.20 9.41
CA SER A 286 19.98 -1.38 8.54
C SER A 286 19.32 -1.22 7.15
N ARG A 287 19.78 -0.26 6.36
CA ARG A 287 19.33 -0.11 4.97
C ARG A 287 19.52 -1.40 4.17
N LYS A 288 20.65 -2.09 4.37
CA LYS A 288 20.92 -3.37 3.74
C LYS A 288 19.88 -4.43 4.12
N GLU A 289 19.55 -4.59 5.40
CA GLU A 289 18.53 -5.53 5.85
C GLU A 289 17.15 -5.16 5.30
N ALA A 290 16.78 -3.87 5.30
CA ALA A 290 15.52 -3.43 4.73
C ALA A 290 15.38 -3.79 3.24
N GLN A 291 16.49 -3.73 2.47
CA GLN A 291 16.50 -4.08 1.05
C GLN A 291 16.57 -5.59 0.78
N THR A 292 17.27 -6.36 1.62
CA THR A 292 17.53 -7.78 1.36
C THR A 292 16.68 -8.74 2.20
N CYS A 293 16.02 -8.25 3.24
CA CYS A 293 15.24 -9.06 4.19
C CYS A 293 13.85 -8.47 4.48
N GLY A 294 13.48 -7.36 3.83
CA GLY A 294 12.12 -6.81 3.81
C GLY A 294 11.25 -7.54 2.79
N SER A 295 10.07 -6.98 2.51
CA SER A 295 9.08 -7.55 1.58
C SER A 295 8.85 -6.62 0.39
N PRO A 296 9.68 -6.68 -0.67
CA PRO A 296 9.57 -5.86 -1.89
C PRO A 296 8.28 -6.17 -2.68
N ARG A 297 8.06 -5.45 -3.78
CA ARG A 297 7.02 -5.78 -4.77
C ARG A 297 7.24 -7.17 -5.35
N HIS A 298 6.16 -7.88 -5.62
CA HIS A 298 6.19 -9.18 -6.29
C HIS A 298 6.80 -9.09 -7.69
N GLU A 299 7.67 -10.03 -8.02
CA GLU A 299 8.05 -10.31 -9.40
C GLU A 299 6.91 -11.07 -10.08
N MET A 300 6.53 -10.66 -11.31
CA MET A 300 5.38 -11.24 -12.00
C MET A 300 5.63 -11.42 -13.49
N GLU A 301 5.03 -12.48 -14.04
CA GLU A 301 4.82 -12.66 -15.47
C GLU A 301 3.33 -12.55 -15.77
N ILE A 302 2.97 -11.70 -16.71
CA ILE A 302 1.57 -11.38 -17.05
C ILE A 302 1.37 -11.56 -18.55
N SER A 303 0.51 -12.51 -18.92
CA SER A 303 0.11 -12.71 -20.31
C SER A 303 -1.23 -12.04 -20.55
N VAL A 304 -1.30 -11.21 -21.57
CA VAL A 304 -2.49 -10.49 -22.02
C VAL A 304 -2.86 -10.97 -23.41
N ARG A 305 -4.12 -11.36 -23.60
CA ARG A 305 -4.73 -11.59 -24.91
C ARG A 305 -5.86 -10.58 -25.07
N LEU A 306 -5.78 -9.76 -26.12
CA LEU A 306 -6.71 -8.68 -26.41
C LEU A 306 -7.32 -8.87 -27.79
N GLY A 307 -8.64 -8.92 -27.89
CA GLY A 307 -9.38 -9.01 -29.14
C GLY A 307 -10.12 -7.71 -29.45
N ALA A 308 -9.97 -7.23 -30.68
CA ALA A 308 -10.59 -5.99 -31.13
C ALA A 308 -11.03 -6.06 -32.60
N ASN A 309 -11.93 -5.14 -32.98
CA ASN A 309 -12.27 -4.90 -34.38
C ASN A 309 -11.31 -3.87 -35.01
N ASN A 310 -11.32 -3.78 -36.35
CA ASN A 310 -10.50 -2.81 -37.09
C ASN A 310 -10.85 -1.34 -36.80
N ASP A 311 -12.02 -1.07 -36.25
CA ASP A 311 -12.44 0.28 -35.81
C ASP A 311 -11.90 0.65 -34.41
N GLY A 312 -11.13 -0.24 -33.77
CA GLY A 312 -10.57 -0.03 -32.43
C GLY A 312 -11.47 -0.44 -31.27
N ARG A 313 -12.64 -1.01 -31.51
CA ARG A 313 -13.52 -1.54 -30.44
C ARG A 313 -12.90 -2.80 -29.84
N ILE A 314 -12.55 -2.73 -28.55
CA ILE A 314 -12.02 -3.85 -27.77
C ILE A 314 -13.21 -4.70 -27.27
N ARG A 315 -13.23 -5.98 -27.68
CA ARG A 315 -14.37 -6.87 -27.42
C ARG A 315 -14.07 -7.94 -26.38
N ALA A 316 -12.82 -8.40 -26.31
CA ALA A 316 -12.42 -9.44 -25.35
C ALA A 316 -11.05 -9.15 -24.73
N LEU A 317 -10.93 -9.48 -23.45
CA LEU A 317 -9.66 -9.45 -22.71
C LEU A 317 -9.47 -10.75 -21.91
N ALA A 318 -8.33 -11.38 -22.05
CA ALA A 318 -7.88 -12.43 -21.14
C ALA A 318 -6.55 -12.04 -20.51
N VAL A 319 -6.46 -12.15 -19.19
CA VAL A 319 -5.26 -11.86 -18.41
C VAL A 319 -4.91 -13.08 -17.57
N ASN A 320 -3.67 -13.56 -17.72
CA ASN A 320 -3.14 -14.64 -16.87
C ASN A 320 -1.87 -14.16 -16.18
N THR A 321 -1.80 -14.33 -14.85
CA THR A 321 -0.68 -13.86 -14.04
C THR A 321 -0.04 -14.97 -13.25
N LEU A 322 1.28 -15.07 -13.31
CA LEU A 322 2.10 -15.87 -12.40
C LEU A 322 2.91 -14.93 -11.51
N SER A 323 2.75 -15.06 -10.19
CA SER A 323 3.37 -14.19 -9.20
C SER A 323 4.32 -14.95 -8.28
N ASN A 324 5.50 -14.38 -8.04
CA ASN A 324 6.51 -14.89 -7.13
C ASN A 324 6.32 -14.31 -5.72
N SER A 325 5.90 -15.14 -4.75
CA SER A 325 5.80 -14.72 -3.35
C SER A 325 7.13 -14.81 -2.58
N GLY A 326 8.14 -15.44 -3.16
CA GLY A 326 9.37 -15.74 -2.44
C GLY A 326 9.17 -16.84 -1.40
N ALA A 327 9.96 -16.79 -0.32
CA ALA A 327 10.02 -17.84 0.69
C ALA A 327 8.80 -17.92 1.61
N TYR A 328 7.95 -16.89 1.63
CA TYR A 328 6.74 -16.82 2.49
C TYR A 328 5.59 -16.18 1.73
N GLY A 329 4.36 -16.62 2.03
CA GLY A 329 3.18 -16.25 1.25
C GLY A 329 2.68 -14.82 1.45
N GLU A 330 2.91 -14.25 2.62
CA GLU A 330 2.55 -12.86 3.00
C GLU A 330 1.25 -12.35 2.33
N HIS A 331 1.32 -11.34 1.47
CA HIS A 331 0.19 -10.73 0.77
C HIS A 331 -0.04 -11.27 -0.66
N GLY A 332 0.53 -12.45 -0.99
CA GLY A 332 0.61 -12.96 -2.36
C GLY A 332 -0.74 -13.05 -3.06
N TRP A 333 -1.72 -13.72 -2.45
CA TRP A 333 -3.06 -13.89 -3.04
C TRP A 333 -3.77 -12.55 -3.28
N ALA A 334 -3.79 -11.67 -2.27
CA ALA A 334 -4.42 -10.36 -2.39
C ALA A 334 -3.73 -9.48 -3.45
N THR A 335 -2.40 -9.64 -3.60
CA THR A 335 -1.63 -8.88 -4.60
C THR A 335 -1.95 -9.33 -6.01
N VAL A 336 -1.92 -10.64 -6.28
CA VAL A 336 -2.10 -11.15 -7.64
C VAL A 336 -3.51 -10.92 -8.18
N GLY A 337 -4.54 -11.00 -7.34
CA GLY A 337 -5.92 -10.74 -7.73
C GLY A 337 -6.14 -9.36 -8.35
N LEU A 338 -5.38 -8.36 -7.90
CA LEU A 338 -5.53 -7.00 -8.41
C LEU A 338 -4.93 -6.82 -9.83
N THR A 339 -4.15 -7.77 -10.36
CA THR A 339 -3.62 -7.66 -11.73
C THR A 339 -4.75 -7.67 -12.77
N GLY A 340 -5.77 -8.51 -12.59
CA GLY A 340 -6.97 -8.56 -13.44
C GLY A 340 -8.05 -7.58 -12.99
N HIS A 341 -8.44 -7.63 -11.70
CA HIS A 341 -9.56 -6.84 -11.16
C HIS A 341 -9.37 -5.32 -11.19
N LYS A 342 -8.19 -4.81 -11.53
CA LYS A 342 -7.92 -3.36 -11.67
C LYS A 342 -7.47 -2.94 -13.08
N SER A 343 -7.27 -3.88 -14.00
CA SER A 343 -6.89 -3.57 -15.39
C SER A 343 -8.03 -3.82 -16.37
N ILE A 344 -8.69 -4.96 -16.29
CA ILE A 344 -9.80 -5.33 -17.19
C ILE A 344 -10.98 -4.34 -17.08
N PRO A 345 -11.43 -3.91 -15.89
CA PRO A 345 -12.60 -3.04 -15.76
C PRO A 345 -12.45 -1.67 -16.42
N LEU A 346 -11.24 -1.20 -16.68
CA LEU A 346 -11.00 0.05 -17.41
C LEU A 346 -11.68 0.07 -18.79
N TYR A 347 -11.86 -1.10 -19.40
CA TYR A 347 -12.42 -1.27 -20.75
C TYR A 347 -13.85 -1.82 -20.76
N THR A 348 -14.55 -1.79 -19.62
CA THR A 348 -15.96 -2.24 -19.49
C THR A 348 -16.90 -1.59 -20.51
N GLY A 349 -16.58 -0.39 -21.02
CA GLY A 349 -17.44 0.33 -21.98
C GLY A 349 -17.67 -0.42 -23.29
N SER A 350 -16.83 -1.41 -23.65
CA SER A 350 -16.93 -2.13 -24.91
C SER A 350 -16.76 -3.65 -24.79
N LEU A 351 -16.28 -4.17 -23.64
CA LEU A 351 -16.02 -5.60 -23.45
C LEU A 351 -17.31 -6.43 -23.54
N GLU A 352 -17.27 -7.50 -24.31
CA GLU A 352 -18.32 -8.52 -24.43
C GLU A 352 -17.99 -9.76 -23.59
N ALA A 353 -16.70 -10.05 -23.38
CA ALA A 353 -16.25 -11.15 -22.54
C ALA A 353 -14.87 -10.88 -21.95
N PHE A 354 -14.61 -11.46 -20.77
CA PHE A 354 -13.27 -11.47 -20.19
C PHE A 354 -12.96 -12.80 -19.50
N LYS A 355 -11.66 -13.06 -19.31
CA LYS A 355 -11.15 -14.14 -18.48
C LYS A 355 -9.94 -13.66 -17.70
N PHE A 356 -9.93 -13.90 -16.42
CA PHE A 356 -8.79 -13.66 -15.54
C PHE A 356 -8.41 -14.93 -14.80
N THR A 357 -7.12 -15.26 -14.79
CA THR A 357 -6.57 -16.36 -13.99
C THR A 357 -5.24 -15.93 -13.40
N ALA A 358 -4.95 -16.38 -12.18
CA ALA A 358 -3.69 -16.06 -11.54
C ALA A 358 -3.27 -17.13 -10.53
N ASP A 359 -1.97 -17.41 -10.48
CA ASP A 359 -1.31 -18.26 -9.50
C ASP A 359 -0.21 -17.49 -8.75
N VAL A 360 -0.02 -17.80 -7.48
CA VAL A 360 1.10 -17.32 -6.66
C VAL A 360 1.92 -18.50 -6.17
N VAL A 361 3.23 -18.44 -6.39
CA VAL A 361 4.12 -19.54 -6.08
C VAL A 361 5.16 -19.18 -5.03
N TYR A 362 5.57 -20.20 -4.25
CA TYR A 362 6.72 -20.14 -3.37
C TYR A 362 8.02 -20.33 -4.14
N THR A 363 9.06 -19.61 -3.73
CA THR A 363 10.45 -19.82 -4.17
C THR A 363 11.42 -19.62 -3.02
N ASN A 364 12.68 -20.04 -3.18
CA ASN A 364 13.73 -19.78 -2.19
C ASN A 364 14.36 -18.38 -2.38
N MET A 365 13.51 -17.37 -2.61
CA MET A 365 13.89 -15.97 -2.75
C MET A 365 13.36 -15.14 -1.58
N GLN A 366 13.85 -13.90 -1.46
CA GLN A 366 13.31 -12.94 -0.50
C GLN A 366 11.78 -12.89 -0.59
N PRO A 367 11.04 -12.92 0.54
CA PRO A 367 9.59 -12.80 0.53
C PRO A 367 9.13 -11.53 -0.16
N SER A 368 8.07 -11.59 -0.93
CA SER A 368 7.43 -10.44 -1.54
C SER A 368 6.19 -10.05 -0.72
N GLY A 369 5.88 -8.74 -0.69
CA GLY A 369 4.79 -8.23 0.12
C GLY A 369 4.06 -7.05 -0.50
N ALA A 370 3.40 -6.28 0.36
CA ALA A 370 2.64 -5.12 -0.05
C ALA A 370 3.52 -3.98 -0.54
N TYR A 371 3.23 -3.48 -1.71
CA TYR A 371 3.77 -2.23 -2.25
C TYR A 371 2.63 -1.44 -2.89
N ARG A 372 2.65 -0.10 -2.75
CA ARG A 372 1.68 0.86 -3.29
C ARG A 372 1.13 0.42 -4.65
N GLY A 373 -0.20 0.25 -4.77
CA GLY A 373 -0.88 -0.25 -5.97
C GLY A 373 -0.99 -1.78 -6.05
N PHE A 374 -0.28 -2.55 -5.21
CA PHE A 374 -0.29 -4.03 -5.28
C PHE A 374 -0.10 -4.52 -6.73
N GLY A 375 -0.81 -5.56 -7.15
CA GLY A 375 -0.77 -6.10 -8.51
C GLY A 375 -1.37 -5.20 -9.58
N ALA A 376 -2.19 -4.20 -9.22
CA ALA A 376 -2.77 -3.27 -10.19
C ALA A 376 -1.72 -2.53 -11.02
N THR A 377 -0.61 -2.12 -10.41
CA THR A 377 0.49 -1.44 -11.12
C THR A 377 1.02 -2.29 -12.27
N GLN A 378 1.19 -3.57 -12.05
CA GLN A 378 1.77 -4.52 -13.02
C GLN A 378 0.72 -4.99 -14.04
N GLY A 379 -0.52 -5.24 -13.59
CA GLY A 379 -1.63 -5.59 -14.49
C GLY A 379 -1.97 -4.46 -15.46
N GLN A 380 -2.00 -3.22 -14.96
CA GLN A 380 -2.26 -2.05 -15.82
C GLN A 380 -1.09 -1.75 -16.76
N PHE A 381 0.17 -1.94 -16.32
CA PHE A 381 1.29 -1.88 -17.25
C PHE A 381 1.09 -2.83 -18.42
N ALA A 382 0.73 -4.09 -18.16
CA ALA A 382 0.56 -5.09 -19.21
C ALA A 382 -0.62 -4.77 -20.14
N VAL A 383 -1.81 -4.50 -19.59
CA VAL A 383 -3.03 -4.23 -20.37
C VAL A 383 -2.91 -2.91 -21.13
N GLU A 384 -2.51 -1.82 -20.48
CA GLU A 384 -2.39 -0.50 -21.09
C GLU A 384 -1.34 -0.43 -22.18
N THR A 385 -0.21 -1.16 -22.02
CA THR A 385 0.81 -1.27 -23.08
C THR A 385 0.28 -2.07 -24.28
N THR A 386 -0.51 -3.13 -24.04
CA THR A 386 -1.15 -3.88 -25.13
C THR A 386 -2.19 -3.02 -25.88
N VAL A 387 -2.93 -2.17 -25.18
CA VAL A 387 -3.87 -1.21 -25.81
C VAL A 387 -3.11 -0.13 -26.59
N ASN A 388 -1.98 0.36 -26.09
CA ASN A 388 -1.12 1.27 -26.85
C ASN A 388 -0.59 0.60 -28.12
N GLU A 389 -0.19 -0.67 -28.05
CA GLU A 389 0.24 -1.44 -29.23
C GLU A 389 -0.91 -1.62 -30.24
N LEU A 390 -2.13 -1.88 -29.78
CA LEU A 390 -3.32 -1.94 -30.65
C LEU A 390 -3.56 -0.61 -31.35
N ALA A 391 -3.48 0.52 -30.63
CA ALA A 391 -3.66 1.85 -31.20
C ALA A 391 -2.64 2.16 -32.31
N GLU A 392 -1.36 1.89 -32.06
CA GLU A 392 -0.29 2.08 -33.04
C GLU A 392 -0.48 1.17 -34.29
N LYS A 393 -0.88 -0.10 -34.09
CA LYS A 393 -1.13 -1.06 -35.16
C LYS A 393 -2.30 -0.65 -36.06
N LEU A 394 -3.34 -0.07 -35.49
CA LEU A 394 -4.52 0.42 -36.20
C LEU A 394 -4.33 1.84 -36.75
N GLY A 395 -3.28 2.57 -36.34
CA GLY A 395 -3.09 3.98 -36.67
C GLY A 395 -4.15 4.89 -36.05
N ILE A 396 -4.75 4.48 -34.92
CA ILE A 396 -5.73 5.25 -34.16
C ILE A 396 -5.02 6.00 -33.04
N ASP A 397 -5.42 7.25 -32.77
CA ASP A 397 -4.87 7.99 -31.62
C ASP A 397 -5.14 7.23 -30.33
N PRO A 398 -4.14 7.01 -29.45
CA PRO A 398 -4.31 6.24 -28.22
C PRO A 398 -5.27 6.89 -27.21
N ILE A 399 -5.57 8.18 -27.34
CA ILE A 399 -6.67 8.82 -26.61
C ILE A 399 -8.01 8.35 -27.19
N ALA A 400 -8.18 8.42 -28.52
CA ALA A 400 -9.44 8.06 -29.18
C ALA A 400 -9.84 6.61 -28.93
N ILE A 401 -8.87 5.67 -28.96
CA ILE A 401 -9.17 4.25 -28.68
C ILE A 401 -9.64 4.05 -27.23
N ARG A 402 -9.11 4.83 -26.26
CA ARG A 402 -9.56 4.80 -24.86
C ARG A 402 -10.95 5.40 -24.68
N GLU A 403 -11.21 6.56 -25.30
CA GLU A 403 -12.53 7.22 -25.24
C GLU A 403 -13.66 6.33 -25.78
N GLN A 404 -13.37 5.51 -26.78
CA GLN A 404 -14.31 4.55 -27.35
C GLN A 404 -14.61 3.39 -26.41
N ASN A 405 -13.64 2.94 -25.59
CA ASN A 405 -13.70 1.66 -24.89
C ASN A 405 -13.78 1.78 -23.37
N MET A 406 -13.43 2.94 -22.79
CA MET A 406 -13.30 3.08 -21.34
C MET A 406 -14.64 3.01 -20.59
N VAL A 407 -14.52 2.60 -19.33
CA VAL A 407 -15.63 2.62 -18.38
C VAL A 407 -16.15 4.05 -18.15
N ARG A 408 -17.46 4.19 -17.92
CA ARG A 408 -18.12 5.46 -17.66
C ARG A 408 -19.03 5.37 -16.44
N GLU A 409 -19.46 6.52 -15.92
CA GLU A 409 -20.40 6.61 -14.82
C GLU A 409 -21.71 5.84 -15.13
N GLY A 410 -22.20 5.09 -14.14
CA GLY A 410 -23.41 4.27 -14.25
C GLY A 410 -23.18 2.87 -14.85
N MET A 411 -22.00 2.52 -15.31
CA MET A 411 -21.72 1.17 -15.82
C MET A 411 -21.44 0.19 -14.69
N ALA A 412 -21.99 -1.02 -14.80
CA ALA A 412 -21.59 -2.16 -13.99
C ALA A 412 -20.26 -2.74 -14.53
N MET A 413 -19.37 -3.10 -13.66
CA MET A 413 -18.05 -3.64 -13.99
C MET A 413 -17.96 -5.13 -13.59
N PRO A 414 -18.30 -6.09 -14.48
CA PRO A 414 -18.26 -7.51 -14.14
C PRO A 414 -16.92 -7.97 -13.58
N ALA A 415 -15.81 -7.56 -14.19
CA ALA A 415 -14.44 -7.87 -13.73
C ALA A 415 -14.04 -7.14 -12.42
N TYR A 416 -14.90 -6.29 -11.88
CA TYR A 416 -14.72 -5.64 -10.57
C TYR A 416 -15.89 -5.96 -9.65
N TYR A 417 -16.10 -7.25 -9.42
CA TYR A 417 -17.13 -7.80 -8.54
C TYR A 417 -18.57 -7.36 -8.90
N GLY A 418 -18.82 -6.91 -10.13
CA GLY A 418 -20.11 -6.39 -10.56
C GLY A 418 -20.48 -5.02 -9.97
N GLU A 419 -19.55 -4.33 -9.32
CA GLU A 419 -19.79 -2.99 -8.77
C GLU A 419 -20.17 -1.98 -9.86
N VAL A 420 -21.09 -1.07 -9.55
CA VAL A 420 -21.51 0.02 -10.44
C VAL A 420 -20.68 1.27 -10.15
N THR A 421 -20.21 1.93 -11.20
CA THR A 421 -19.50 3.21 -11.09
C THR A 421 -20.49 4.34 -10.74
N ASN A 422 -20.71 4.60 -9.46
CA ASN A 422 -21.60 5.68 -8.99
C ASN A 422 -21.03 7.08 -9.26
N SER A 423 -19.70 7.16 -9.43
CA SER A 423 -18.99 8.38 -9.82
C SER A 423 -17.79 8.02 -10.71
N CYS A 424 -17.71 8.63 -11.89
CA CYS A 424 -16.60 8.42 -12.82
C CYS A 424 -16.37 9.67 -13.66
N ALA A 425 -15.17 10.25 -13.56
CA ALA A 425 -14.75 11.39 -14.38
C ALA A 425 -13.58 11.02 -15.31
N LEU A 426 -13.41 9.73 -15.66
CA LEU A 426 -12.26 9.26 -16.44
C LEU A 426 -12.19 9.94 -17.82
N ASP A 427 -13.33 10.17 -18.47
CA ASP A 427 -13.44 10.90 -19.74
C ASP A 427 -12.95 12.36 -19.61
N ARG A 428 -13.41 13.07 -18.58
CA ARG A 428 -12.97 14.45 -18.29
C ARG A 428 -11.49 14.48 -17.87
N CYS A 429 -11.02 13.47 -17.14
CA CYS A 429 -9.59 13.31 -16.84
C CYS A 429 -8.77 13.18 -18.13
N MET A 430 -9.25 12.41 -19.11
CA MET A 430 -8.58 12.23 -20.40
C MET A 430 -8.49 13.56 -21.17
N GLU A 431 -9.62 14.22 -21.35
CA GLU A 431 -9.71 15.52 -22.04
C GLU A 431 -8.80 16.58 -21.37
N ARG A 432 -8.95 16.73 -20.05
CA ARG A 432 -8.17 17.70 -19.27
C ARG A 432 -6.68 17.40 -19.26
N CYS A 433 -6.29 16.11 -19.17
CA CYS A 433 -4.89 15.72 -19.21
C CYS A 433 -4.26 16.01 -20.59
N ALA A 434 -5.01 15.77 -21.67
CA ALA A 434 -4.56 16.08 -23.02
C ALA A 434 -4.32 17.59 -23.22
N GLU A 435 -5.20 18.44 -22.67
CA GLU A 435 -5.01 19.90 -22.66
C GLU A 435 -3.79 20.31 -21.82
N LEU A 436 -3.71 19.86 -20.56
CA LEU A 436 -2.64 20.17 -19.62
C LEU A 436 -1.27 19.79 -20.15
N PHE A 437 -1.20 18.64 -20.84
CA PHE A 437 0.02 18.11 -21.43
C PHE A 437 0.39 18.76 -22.76
N ASP A 438 -0.56 19.35 -23.45
CA ASP A 438 -0.45 19.80 -24.86
C ASP A 438 -0.19 18.60 -25.80
N TRP A 439 -1.10 17.60 -25.73
CA TRP A 439 -0.97 16.32 -26.44
C TRP A 439 -0.72 16.50 -27.93
N LYS A 440 -1.50 17.35 -28.61
CA LYS A 440 -1.41 17.55 -30.05
C LYS A 440 -0.04 18.02 -30.51
N ALA A 441 0.64 18.84 -29.71
CA ALA A 441 1.98 19.34 -30.02
C ALA A 441 3.09 18.33 -29.65
N LYS A 442 2.88 17.55 -28.57
CA LYS A 442 3.91 16.68 -28.02
C LYS A 442 3.85 15.23 -28.51
N TYR A 443 2.68 14.73 -28.90
CA TYR A 443 2.51 13.37 -29.38
C TYR A 443 3.27 13.04 -30.67
N PRO A 444 3.34 13.92 -31.68
CA PRO A 444 4.19 13.65 -32.84
C PRO A 444 5.66 13.48 -32.43
N VAL A 445 6.31 12.44 -32.97
CA VAL A 445 7.74 12.21 -32.75
C VAL A 445 8.55 13.36 -33.31
N ARG A 446 9.52 13.86 -32.56
CA ARG A 446 10.32 15.04 -32.89
C ARG A 446 11.80 14.70 -32.82
N GLU A 447 12.48 14.82 -33.96
CA GLU A 447 13.95 14.70 -34.06
C GLU A 447 14.58 15.98 -33.52
N MET A 448 15.42 15.87 -32.47
CA MET A 448 16.03 17.02 -31.81
C MET A 448 17.44 17.34 -32.26
N GLY A 449 17.99 16.53 -33.16
CA GLY A 449 19.42 16.55 -33.57
C GLY A 449 20.31 15.81 -32.56
N ASN A 450 21.58 15.60 -32.97
CA ASN A 450 22.58 14.90 -32.13
C ASN A 450 22.12 13.52 -31.59
N GLY A 451 21.35 12.78 -32.41
CA GLY A 451 20.86 11.45 -32.01
C GLY A 451 19.71 11.43 -31.00
N LYS A 452 19.20 12.60 -30.59
CA LYS A 452 18.12 12.71 -29.62
C LYS A 452 16.74 12.78 -30.26
N VAL A 453 15.76 12.14 -29.63
CA VAL A 453 14.36 12.06 -30.07
C VAL A 453 13.44 12.34 -28.92
N ARG A 454 12.41 13.19 -29.14
CA ARG A 454 11.32 13.37 -28.18
C ARG A 454 10.06 12.64 -28.67
N ALA A 455 9.42 11.97 -27.73
CA ALA A 455 8.18 11.25 -27.95
C ALA A 455 7.30 11.29 -26.70
N ALA A 456 6.03 11.00 -26.91
CA ALA A 456 5.06 11.00 -25.84
C ALA A 456 4.22 9.73 -25.82
N GLY A 457 3.65 9.41 -24.64
CA GLY A 457 2.74 8.29 -24.46
C GLY A 457 1.74 8.57 -23.34
N VAL A 458 0.70 7.72 -23.28
CA VAL A 458 -0.43 7.85 -22.36
C VAL A 458 -0.74 6.53 -21.66
N GLY A 459 -1.23 6.62 -20.44
CA GLY A 459 -1.82 5.51 -19.71
C GLY A 459 -2.99 5.99 -18.86
N MET A 460 -4.00 5.14 -18.69
CA MET A 460 -5.07 5.37 -17.74
C MET A 460 -5.05 4.31 -16.64
N SER A 461 -5.67 4.63 -15.50
CA SER A 461 -5.65 3.72 -14.36
C SER A 461 -6.89 3.81 -13.51
N MET A 462 -7.14 2.74 -12.74
CA MET A 462 -8.10 2.68 -11.65
C MET A 462 -7.51 1.95 -10.44
N GLN A 463 -8.12 2.17 -9.27
CA GLN A 463 -7.81 1.47 -8.03
C GLN A 463 -9.09 1.30 -7.21
N GLY A 464 -9.02 0.81 -5.97
CA GLY A 464 -10.16 0.79 -5.05
C GLY A 464 -10.06 1.84 -3.95
N SER A 465 -11.16 2.03 -3.22
CA SER A 465 -11.24 2.86 -2.02
C SER A 465 -11.52 1.96 -0.81
N GLY A 466 -10.50 1.22 -0.37
CA GLY A 466 -10.62 0.13 0.60
C GLY A 466 -11.05 -1.20 -0.06
N ILE A 467 -11.25 -2.21 0.77
CA ILE A 467 -11.73 -3.54 0.36
C ILE A 467 -13.18 -3.68 0.84
N SER A 468 -14.12 -3.80 -0.10
CA SER A 468 -15.56 -3.88 0.17
C SER A 468 -15.89 -5.05 1.12
N GLY A 469 -16.72 -4.76 2.14
CA GLY A 469 -17.16 -5.74 3.13
C GLY A 469 -16.08 -6.25 4.10
N ILE A 470 -14.85 -5.76 4.00
CA ILE A 470 -13.69 -6.25 4.77
C ILE A 470 -13.06 -5.14 5.60
N ASP A 471 -12.69 -4.02 4.98
CA ASP A 471 -12.03 -2.93 5.69
C ASP A 471 -12.99 -2.23 6.65
N VAL A 472 -12.47 -1.94 7.84
CA VAL A 472 -13.18 -1.27 8.93
C VAL A 472 -12.39 -0.07 9.39
N GLY A 473 -13.02 1.08 9.44
CA GLY A 473 -12.53 2.28 10.09
C GLY A 473 -13.40 2.62 11.30
N SER A 474 -12.78 3.01 12.41
CA SER A 474 -13.53 3.46 13.58
C SER A 474 -12.92 4.73 14.17
N VAL A 475 -13.80 5.60 14.67
CA VAL A 475 -13.42 6.90 15.21
C VAL A 475 -14.22 7.18 16.48
N THR A 476 -13.55 7.72 17.49
CA THR A 476 -14.21 8.35 18.65
C THR A 476 -13.95 9.85 18.58
N VAL A 477 -15.00 10.66 18.67
CA VAL A 477 -14.90 12.13 18.78
C VAL A 477 -15.44 12.54 20.16
N LYS A 478 -14.63 13.29 20.91
CA LYS A 478 -14.94 13.78 22.26
C LYS A 478 -14.96 15.31 22.29
N LEU A 479 -15.92 15.89 22.98
CA LEU A 479 -15.92 17.31 23.32
C LEU A 479 -15.15 17.50 24.63
N ASN A 480 -14.17 18.41 24.65
CA ASN A 480 -13.43 18.81 25.83
C ASN A 480 -14.14 19.98 26.55
N ASP A 481 -13.77 20.25 27.81
CA ASP A 481 -14.37 21.26 28.66
C ASP A 481 -14.11 22.72 28.24
N ASP A 482 -13.18 22.93 27.34
CA ASP A 482 -12.90 24.23 26.68
C ASP A 482 -13.65 24.42 25.35
N GLY A 483 -14.47 23.45 24.95
CA GLY A 483 -15.19 23.48 23.67
C GLY A 483 -14.39 22.97 22.47
N SER A 484 -13.16 22.49 22.67
CA SER A 484 -12.36 21.84 21.64
C SER A 484 -12.72 20.35 21.51
N PHE A 485 -12.21 19.69 20.46
CA PHE A 485 -12.47 18.26 20.21
C PHE A 485 -11.19 17.43 20.26
N MET A 486 -11.32 16.20 20.77
CA MET A 486 -10.33 15.14 20.66
C MET A 486 -10.87 14.05 19.75
N MET A 487 -10.10 13.69 18.72
CA MET A 487 -10.40 12.57 17.84
C MET A 487 -9.44 11.40 18.12
N LEU A 488 -9.97 10.22 18.43
CA LEU A 488 -9.21 8.97 18.58
C LEU A 488 -9.44 8.12 17.32
N ILE A 489 -8.37 7.69 16.67
CA ILE A 489 -8.41 6.87 15.44
C ILE A 489 -7.50 5.66 15.55
N GLY A 490 -7.90 4.55 14.92
CA GLY A 490 -7.05 3.37 14.76
C GLY A 490 -6.16 3.41 13.50
N ALA A 491 -6.48 4.30 12.55
CA ALA A 491 -5.70 4.51 11.33
C ALA A 491 -4.31 5.08 11.61
N ALA A 492 -3.32 4.66 10.83
CA ALA A 492 -1.92 5.05 11.01
C ALA A 492 -1.48 6.08 9.95
N ASP A 493 -1.12 7.30 10.36
CA ASP A 493 -0.46 8.27 9.47
C ASP A 493 0.99 7.86 9.22
N MET A 494 1.28 7.38 8.02
CA MET A 494 2.63 7.00 7.57
C MET A 494 3.34 8.08 6.74
N GLY A 495 2.86 9.33 6.81
CA GLY A 495 3.30 10.47 6.01
C GLY A 495 2.25 10.96 5.02
N THR A 496 1.11 10.28 4.91
CA THR A 496 0.01 10.60 4.01
C THR A 496 -0.77 11.85 4.43
N GLY A 497 -0.72 12.23 5.71
CA GLY A 497 -1.48 13.35 6.28
C GLY A 497 -2.90 12.96 6.70
N CYS A 498 -3.18 11.68 6.94
CA CYS A 498 -4.52 11.23 7.33
C CYS A 498 -5.00 11.88 8.63
N ASP A 499 -4.12 12.09 9.61
CA ASP A 499 -4.43 12.82 10.85
C ASP A 499 -5.01 14.21 10.55
N THR A 500 -4.49 14.89 9.52
CA THR A 500 -4.93 16.22 9.12
C THR A 500 -6.26 16.20 8.37
N ILE A 501 -6.42 15.30 7.40
CA ILE A 501 -7.66 15.25 6.61
C ILE A 501 -8.86 14.78 7.43
N LEU A 502 -8.66 13.83 8.36
CA LEU A 502 -9.73 13.40 9.26
C LEU A 502 -10.10 14.52 10.25
N ALA A 503 -9.12 15.30 10.73
CA ALA A 503 -9.41 16.49 11.54
C ALA A 503 -10.16 17.57 10.73
N GLN A 504 -9.88 17.74 9.42
CA GLN A 504 -10.66 18.64 8.56
C GLN A 504 -12.12 18.17 8.43
N MET A 505 -12.36 16.86 8.33
CA MET A 505 -13.71 16.31 8.30
C MET A 505 -14.46 16.52 9.61
N VAL A 506 -13.80 16.33 10.77
CA VAL A 506 -14.41 16.66 12.08
C VAL A 506 -14.70 18.14 12.16
N ALA A 507 -13.77 19.01 11.77
CA ALA A 507 -13.93 20.47 11.81
C ALA A 507 -15.10 20.93 10.92
N GLU A 508 -15.27 20.33 9.73
CA GLU A 508 -16.40 20.61 8.84
C GLU A 508 -17.73 20.22 9.49
N HIS A 509 -17.83 18.99 10.02
CA HIS A 509 -19.05 18.54 10.68
C HIS A 509 -19.37 19.35 11.95
N MET A 510 -18.36 19.64 12.77
CA MET A 510 -18.56 20.35 14.04
C MET A 510 -18.49 21.88 13.89
N GLU A 511 -18.42 22.38 12.65
CA GLU A 511 -18.44 23.80 12.29
C GLU A 511 -17.42 24.62 13.11
N CYS A 512 -16.20 24.07 13.25
CA CYS A 512 -15.14 24.68 14.03
C CYS A 512 -13.84 24.80 13.22
N SER A 513 -12.84 25.48 13.79
CA SER A 513 -11.50 25.50 13.22
C SER A 513 -10.83 24.13 13.31
N VAL A 514 -10.06 23.74 12.28
CA VAL A 514 -9.22 22.53 12.32
C VAL A 514 -8.24 22.54 13.51
N GLU A 515 -7.81 23.72 13.94
CA GLU A 515 -6.93 23.88 15.12
C GLU A 515 -7.60 23.42 16.42
N ASN A 516 -8.93 23.48 16.51
CA ASN A 516 -9.70 23.02 17.66
C ASN A 516 -9.90 21.50 17.71
N VAL A 517 -9.36 20.75 16.77
CA VAL A 517 -9.43 19.27 16.72
C VAL A 517 -8.06 18.69 17.01
N SER A 518 -7.87 18.09 18.18
CA SER A 518 -6.68 17.28 18.50
C SER A 518 -6.85 15.86 17.98
N VAL A 519 -5.77 15.23 17.52
CA VAL A 519 -5.79 13.85 16.99
C VAL A 519 -4.87 12.95 17.80
N PHE A 520 -5.36 11.80 18.18
CA PHE A 520 -4.59 10.73 18.81
C PHE A 520 -4.83 9.41 18.03
N GLY A 521 -3.78 8.81 17.54
CA GLY A 521 -3.82 7.53 16.80
C GLY A 521 -2.41 7.00 16.55
N ALA A 522 -2.19 5.74 16.39
CA ALA A 522 -3.05 4.61 16.66
C ALA A 522 -2.45 3.82 17.83
N ASP A 523 -3.28 3.41 18.77
CA ASP A 523 -2.89 2.68 19.99
C ASP A 523 -3.98 1.66 20.28
N THR A 524 -3.62 0.39 20.40
CA THR A 524 -4.59 -0.69 20.59
C THR A 524 -5.36 -0.67 21.91
N ASP A 525 -4.92 0.12 22.88
CA ASP A 525 -5.60 0.28 24.18
C ASP A 525 -6.52 1.52 24.20
N ALA A 526 -6.18 2.58 23.46
CA ALA A 526 -6.90 3.85 23.50
C ALA A 526 -7.74 4.11 22.24
N SER A 527 -7.30 3.65 21.09
CA SER A 527 -8.01 3.84 19.82
C SER A 527 -9.07 2.77 19.58
N PRO A 528 -10.21 3.08 18.97
CA PRO A 528 -11.14 2.07 18.48
C PRO A 528 -10.50 1.23 17.37
N TYR A 529 -11.05 0.03 17.10
CA TYR A 529 -10.52 -0.89 16.11
C TYR A 529 -10.53 -0.27 14.69
N ASP A 530 -9.43 -0.44 13.98
CA ASP A 530 -9.28 -0.08 12.57
C ASP A 530 -8.45 -1.15 11.90
N SER A 531 -8.78 -1.51 10.67
CA SER A 531 -8.05 -2.53 9.92
C SER A 531 -6.61 -2.13 9.63
N GLY A 532 -6.31 -0.84 9.61
CA GLY A 532 -5.00 -0.28 9.31
C GLY A 532 -4.98 0.56 8.04
N SER A 533 -3.89 1.29 7.82
CA SER A 533 -3.75 2.19 6.67
C SER A 533 -3.15 1.45 5.49
N TYR A 534 -3.99 0.76 4.74
CA TYR A 534 -3.67 0.03 3.51
C TYR A 534 -4.89 0.05 2.55
N ALA A 535 -4.76 -0.52 1.35
CA ALA A 535 -5.80 -0.58 0.32
C ALA A 535 -6.46 0.79 0.03
N SER A 536 -5.75 1.88 0.34
CA SER A 536 -6.24 3.27 0.22
C SER A 536 -7.54 3.54 0.99
N SER A 537 -7.79 2.83 2.10
CA SER A 537 -9.07 2.83 2.82
C SER A 537 -9.31 4.09 3.66
N THR A 538 -8.26 4.70 4.23
CA THR A 538 -8.38 5.66 5.33
C THR A 538 -9.29 6.85 5.01
N THR A 539 -9.11 7.52 3.85
CA THR A 539 -9.95 8.68 3.50
C THR A 539 -11.42 8.28 3.35
N TYR A 540 -11.68 7.17 2.69
CA TYR A 540 -13.03 6.72 2.37
C TYR A 540 -13.70 6.02 3.56
N VAL A 541 -13.07 4.97 4.10
CA VAL A 541 -13.69 4.12 5.14
C VAL A 541 -13.65 4.81 6.51
N THR A 542 -12.46 5.27 6.96
CA THR A 542 -12.35 5.95 8.27
C THR A 542 -13.01 7.33 8.22
N GLY A 543 -13.00 8.02 7.06
CA GLY A 543 -13.73 9.28 6.86
C GLY A 543 -15.25 9.14 7.05
N MET A 544 -15.87 8.05 6.56
CA MET A 544 -17.28 7.75 6.81
C MET A 544 -17.57 7.42 8.27
N ALA A 545 -16.61 6.85 9.00
CA ALA A 545 -16.74 6.69 10.45
C ALA A 545 -16.70 8.04 11.18
N VAL A 546 -15.91 9.02 10.71
CA VAL A 546 -15.94 10.41 11.22
C VAL A 546 -17.31 11.02 11.04
N GLU A 547 -17.89 10.92 9.83
CA GLU A 547 -19.23 11.45 9.55
C GLU A 547 -20.27 10.90 10.51
N LYS A 548 -20.31 9.57 10.68
CA LYS A 548 -21.22 8.90 11.61
C LYS A 548 -21.01 9.33 13.06
N ALA A 549 -19.75 9.40 13.52
CA ALA A 549 -19.42 9.79 14.89
C ALA A 549 -19.83 11.25 15.16
N CYS A 550 -19.57 12.17 14.25
CA CYS A 550 -19.96 13.58 14.38
C CYS A 550 -21.47 13.76 14.37
N THR A 551 -22.21 13.03 13.53
CA THR A 551 -23.68 13.04 13.52
C THR A 551 -24.24 12.60 14.87
N GLN A 552 -23.79 11.46 15.39
CA GLN A 552 -24.20 10.97 16.71
C GLN A 552 -23.82 11.95 17.84
N LEU A 553 -22.65 12.59 17.72
CA LEU A 553 -22.22 13.56 18.72
C LEU A 553 -23.11 14.80 18.71
N LYS A 554 -23.51 15.34 17.56
CA LYS A 554 -24.45 16.47 17.46
C LYS A 554 -25.79 16.17 18.14
N GLU A 555 -26.33 14.96 17.92
CA GLU A 555 -27.58 14.51 18.59
C GLU A 555 -27.41 14.51 20.11
N LYS A 556 -26.31 13.96 20.64
CA LYS A 556 -26.00 13.97 22.08
C LYS A 556 -25.83 15.39 22.65
N LEU A 557 -25.17 16.28 21.89
CA LEU A 557 -25.00 17.67 22.31
C LEU A 557 -26.35 18.42 22.39
N CYS A 558 -27.28 18.16 21.47
CA CYS A 558 -28.64 18.68 21.55
C CYS A 558 -29.37 18.14 22.78
N THR A 559 -29.27 16.83 23.08
CA THR A 559 -29.88 16.23 24.27
C THR A 559 -29.35 16.85 25.57
N ILE A 560 -28.06 17.10 25.68
CA ILE A 560 -27.47 17.77 26.87
C ILE A 560 -27.91 19.24 26.95
N ALA A 561 -27.97 19.93 25.80
CA ALA A 561 -28.38 21.33 25.75
C ALA A 561 -29.86 21.54 26.09
N ALA A 562 -30.72 20.55 25.82
CA ALA A 562 -32.15 20.57 26.19
C ALA A 562 -32.37 20.76 27.69
N ASP A 563 -31.53 20.12 28.51
CA ASP A 563 -31.58 20.30 29.95
C ASP A 563 -31.14 21.71 30.42
N ILE A 564 -30.25 22.35 29.65
CA ILE A 564 -29.77 23.72 29.97
C ILE A 564 -30.83 24.74 29.59
N LEU A 565 -31.51 24.50 28.46
CA LEU A 565 -32.51 25.41 27.91
C LEU A 565 -33.94 25.14 28.42
N GLU A 566 -34.14 24.04 29.17
CA GLU A 566 -35.45 23.57 29.64
C GLU A 566 -36.47 23.39 28.49
N CYS A 567 -36.07 22.65 27.43
CA CYS A 567 -36.89 22.38 26.26
C CYS A 567 -36.69 20.93 25.79
N GLU A 568 -37.42 20.49 24.76
CA GLU A 568 -37.26 19.17 24.17
C GLU A 568 -36.09 19.16 23.17
N PRO A 569 -35.33 18.06 23.04
CA PRO A 569 -34.19 17.95 22.12
C PRO A 569 -34.56 18.23 20.65
N GLU A 570 -35.78 17.89 20.21
CA GLU A 570 -36.30 18.10 18.88
C GLU A 570 -36.51 19.57 18.51
N GLU A 571 -36.53 20.46 19.52
CA GLU A 571 -36.56 21.92 19.31
C GLU A 571 -35.16 22.52 19.07
N LEU A 572 -34.12 21.68 19.14
CA LEU A 572 -32.73 22.12 19.08
C LEU A 572 -32.04 21.67 17.81
N ARG A 573 -31.14 22.50 17.34
CA ARG A 573 -30.24 22.14 16.25
C ARG A 573 -28.80 22.60 16.55
N PHE A 574 -27.85 21.83 16.05
CA PHE A 574 -26.45 22.23 16.04
C PHE A 574 -26.17 23.14 14.86
N GLU A 575 -25.70 24.36 15.11
CA GLU A 575 -25.39 25.36 14.08
C GLU A 575 -24.38 26.39 14.60
N GLY A 576 -23.39 26.76 13.76
CA GLY A 576 -22.38 27.75 14.08
C GLY A 576 -21.50 27.39 15.28
N GLY A 577 -21.21 26.09 15.48
CA GLY A 577 -20.41 25.58 16.59
C GLY A 577 -21.08 25.77 17.97
N CYS A 578 -22.41 25.80 18.03
CA CYS A 578 -23.22 25.83 19.25
C CYS A 578 -24.54 25.11 19.04
N VAL A 579 -25.34 24.95 20.11
CA VAL A 579 -26.70 24.42 20.01
C VAL A 579 -27.70 25.58 20.15
N LEU A 580 -28.62 25.66 19.19
CA LEU A 580 -29.62 26.72 19.08
C LEU A 580 -31.02 26.14 19.32
N GLN A 581 -31.87 26.87 20.07
CA GLN A 581 -33.29 26.59 20.16
C GLN A 581 -34.05 27.30 19.02
N GLU A 582 -34.75 26.52 18.22
CA GLU A 582 -35.55 27.03 17.11
C GLU A 582 -36.69 27.93 17.65
N GLY A 583 -36.97 29.02 16.93
CA GLY A 583 -38.03 29.98 17.26
C GLY A 583 -37.72 30.94 18.39
N THR A 584 -36.84 30.65 19.33
CA THR A 584 -36.49 31.56 20.43
C THR A 584 -35.16 32.26 20.25
N GLY A 585 -34.25 31.70 19.45
CA GLY A 585 -32.90 32.19 19.26
C GLY A 585 -31.96 32.02 20.45
N LYS A 586 -32.39 31.32 21.51
CA LYS A 586 -31.52 30.94 22.62
C LYS A 586 -30.45 29.98 22.14
N LYS A 587 -29.23 30.12 22.64
CA LYS A 587 -28.10 29.24 22.28
C LYS A 587 -27.27 28.83 23.49
N VAL A 588 -26.67 27.69 23.41
CA VAL A 588 -25.73 27.12 24.39
C VAL A 588 -24.41 26.85 23.67
N SER A 589 -23.33 27.31 24.25
CA SER A 589 -21.97 27.06 23.75
C SER A 589 -21.53 25.62 24.02
N LEU A 590 -20.59 25.11 23.22
CA LEU A 590 -19.97 23.80 23.46
C LEU A 590 -19.31 23.70 24.83
N GLN A 591 -18.70 24.79 25.32
CA GLN A 591 -18.09 24.84 26.64
C GLN A 591 -19.14 24.68 27.76
N GLU A 592 -20.30 25.36 27.67
CA GLU A 592 -21.39 25.20 28.67
C GLU A 592 -21.94 23.78 28.65
N ILE A 593 -22.11 23.17 27.47
CA ILE A 593 -22.54 21.77 27.32
C ILE A 593 -21.54 20.82 27.98
N ALA A 594 -20.24 20.98 27.68
CA ALA A 594 -19.19 20.14 28.20
C ALA A 594 -19.11 20.22 29.76
N VAL A 595 -19.12 21.44 30.31
CA VAL A 595 -19.11 21.64 31.78
C VAL A 595 -20.36 21.07 32.43
N LYS A 596 -21.55 21.24 31.83
CA LYS A 596 -22.80 20.68 32.36
C LYS A 596 -22.76 19.16 32.38
N SER A 597 -22.21 18.51 31.37
CA SER A 597 -22.11 17.05 31.29
C SER A 597 -21.22 16.47 32.38
N GLN A 598 -20.16 17.17 32.80
CA GLN A 598 -19.27 16.74 33.88
C GLN A 598 -19.93 16.76 35.27
N CYS A 599 -20.92 17.62 35.44
CA CYS A 599 -21.60 17.84 36.72
C CYS A 599 -22.98 17.17 36.83
N SER A 600 -23.34 16.33 35.89
CA SER A 600 -24.63 15.67 35.78
C SER A 600 -24.48 14.17 35.55
N ASN A 601 -25.51 13.39 35.88
CA ASN A 601 -25.58 11.95 35.59
C ASN A 601 -25.92 11.69 34.10
N ARG A 602 -25.42 12.53 33.20
CA ARG A 602 -25.63 12.43 31.75
C ARG A 602 -24.53 11.63 31.08
N GLU A 603 -24.82 11.19 29.90
CA GLU A 603 -23.82 10.58 29.01
C GLU A 603 -22.66 11.55 28.76
N ALA A 604 -21.47 10.99 28.62
CA ALA A 604 -20.31 11.78 28.19
C ALA A 604 -20.55 12.37 26.79
N PRO A 605 -20.11 13.63 26.54
CA PRO A 605 -20.27 14.27 25.25
C PRO A 605 -19.23 13.71 24.26
N GLU A 606 -19.34 12.43 23.98
CA GLU A 606 -18.50 11.68 23.05
C GLU A 606 -19.33 10.70 22.24
N ALA A 607 -18.88 10.42 21.03
CA ALA A 607 -19.47 9.39 20.18
C ALA A 607 -18.40 8.54 19.51
N THR A 608 -18.65 7.24 19.43
CA THR A 608 -17.80 6.28 18.74
C THR A 608 -18.61 5.65 17.62
N ALA A 609 -18.11 5.70 16.41
CA ALA A 609 -18.73 5.07 15.25
C ALA A 609 -17.74 4.21 14.48
N MET A 610 -18.29 3.21 13.81
CA MET A 610 -17.58 2.28 12.94
C MET A 610 -18.22 2.30 11.55
N HIS A 611 -17.40 2.17 10.54
CA HIS A 611 -17.85 2.01 9.17
C HIS A 611 -17.09 0.88 8.48
N SER A 612 -17.83 0.04 7.76
CA SER A 612 -17.32 -0.88 6.75
C SER A 612 -18.20 -0.68 5.51
N SER A 613 -17.56 -0.45 4.37
CA SER A 613 -18.30 -0.15 3.16
C SER A 613 -18.64 -1.44 2.39
N PRO A 614 -19.89 -1.60 1.92
CA PRO A 614 -20.27 -2.71 1.05
C PRO A 614 -19.72 -2.58 -0.38
N VAL A 615 -19.19 -1.41 -0.75
CA VAL A 615 -18.64 -1.09 -2.06
C VAL A 615 -17.27 -0.47 -1.94
N SER A 616 -16.47 -0.53 -3.00
CA SER A 616 -15.15 0.07 -3.10
C SER A 616 -15.07 0.96 -4.35
N PRO A 617 -15.63 2.19 -4.29
CA PRO A 617 -15.71 3.06 -5.47
C PRO A 617 -14.32 3.39 -6.01
N PRO A 618 -14.07 3.15 -7.32
CA PRO A 618 -12.75 3.36 -7.87
C PRO A 618 -12.44 4.83 -8.09
N PRO A 619 -11.27 5.32 -7.65
CA PRO A 619 -10.66 6.51 -8.22
C PRO A 619 -10.14 6.19 -9.62
N PHE A 620 -10.03 7.21 -10.48
CA PHE A 620 -9.49 7.11 -11.82
C PHE A 620 -8.36 8.12 -12.04
N MET A 621 -7.43 7.81 -12.95
CA MET A 621 -6.33 8.69 -13.29
C MET A 621 -5.90 8.50 -14.75
N VAL A 622 -5.56 9.60 -15.40
CA VAL A 622 -4.87 9.62 -16.68
C VAL A 622 -3.49 10.23 -16.49
N GLY A 623 -2.47 9.61 -17.06
CA GLY A 623 -1.10 10.09 -17.05
C GLY A 623 -0.51 10.16 -18.45
N MET A 624 0.18 11.25 -18.77
CA MET A 624 0.89 11.44 -20.04
C MET A 624 2.33 11.81 -19.79
N ALA A 625 3.25 11.11 -20.48
CA ALA A 625 4.69 11.30 -20.35
C ALA A 625 5.29 11.83 -21.65
N GLU A 626 6.19 12.81 -21.56
CA GLU A 626 7.10 13.23 -22.61
C GLU A 626 8.52 12.84 -22.22
N ILE A 627 9.20 12.11 -23.10
CA ILE A 627 10.59 11.71 -22.92
C ILE A 627 11.51 12.32 -23.97
N GLU A 628 12.78 12.44 -23.63
CA GLU A 628 13.87 12.60 -24.58
C GLU A 628 14.76 11.36 -24.51
N LEU A 629 14.92 10.67 -25.62
CA LEU A 629 15.75 9.48 -25.75
C LEU A 629 16.99 9.80 -26.58
N ASP A 630 18.14 9.47 -26.05
CA ASP A 630 19.42 9.49 -26.76
C ASP A 630 19.68 8.11 -27.40
N ARG A 631 19.62 8.04 -28.74
CA ARG A 631 19.80 6.81 -29.51
C ARG A 631 21.20 6.23 -29.43
N GLU A 632 22.22 7.04 -29.09
CA GLU A 632 23.60 6.57 -29.00
C GLU A 632 23.89 5.90 -27.67
N THR A 633 23.24 6.35 -26.61
CA THR A 633 23.46 5.86 -25.25
C THR A 633 22.31 5.02 -24.68
N GLY A 634 21.14 5.07 -25.31
CA GLY A 634 19.91 4.44 -24.79
C GLY A 634 19.32 5.12 -23.55
N VAL A 635 19.87 6.26 -23.15
CA VAL A 635 19.39 7.01 -21.97
C VAL A 635 18.06 7.67 -22.27
N VAL A 636 17.10 7.49 -21.36
CA VAL A 636 15.76 8.10 -21.40
C VAL A 636 15.66 9.13 -20.28
N GLU A 637 15.34 10.36 -20.64
CA GLU A 637 15.03 11.45 -19.72
C GLU A 637 13.53 11.74 -19.76
N VAL A 638 12.85 11.73 -18.62
CA VAL A 638 11.46 12.19 -18.51
C VAL A 638 11.49 13.71 -18.41
N LEU A 639 10.99 14.39 -19.44
CA LEU A 639 10.99 15.85 -19.51
C LEU A 639 9.76 16.48 -18.84
N ASN A 640 8.60 15.85 -19.07
CA ASN A 640 7.32 16.35 -18.62
C ASN A 640 6.38 15.19 -18.33
N TYR A 641 5.65 15.30 -17.24
CA TYR A 641 4.59 14.39 -16.88
C TYR A 641 3.33 15.17 -16.47
N ALA A 642 2.21 14.92 -17.12
CA ALA A 642 0.93 15.46 -16.73
C ALA A 642 0.05 14.35 -16.16
N ALA A 643 -0.67 14.64 -15.09
CA ALA A 643 -1.61 13.74 -14.46
C ALA A 643 -2.89 14.47 -14.07
N VAL A 644 -4.04 13.87 -14.41
CA VAL A 644 -5.34 14.33 -13.93
C VAL A 644 -6.02 13.17 -13.21
N VAL A 645 -6.47 13.44 -11.98
CA VAL A 645 -6.96 12.42 -11.07
C VAL A 645 -8.41 12.73 -10.66
N ASP A 646 -9.26 11.72 -10.77
CA ASP A 646 -10.58 11.67 -10.16
C ASP A 646 -10.50 10.90 -8.83
N CYS A 647 -10.38 11.61 -7.73
CA CYS A 647 -10.50 11.08 -6.37
C CYS A 647 -11.77 11.57 -5.65
N GLY A 648 -12.82 11.89 -6.41
CA GLY A 648 -13.98 12.60 -5.89
C GLY A 648 -13.61 14.01 -5.47
N ILE A 649 -14.07 14.44 -4.31
CA ILE A 649 -13.69 15.73 -3.73
C ILE A 649 -12.38 15.55 -2.94
N PRO A 650 -11.25 16.14 -3.34
CA PRO A 650 -10.02 16.08 -2.56
C PRO A 650 -10.19 16.85 -1.23
N ILE A 651 -10.13 16.14 -0.11
CA ILE A 651 -10.33 16.74 1.23
C ILE A 651 -9.29 17.84 1.51
N ASN A 652 -8.04 17.57 1.13
CA ASN A 652 -6.94 18.54 1.19
C ASN A 652 -6.15 18.50 -0.13
N PRO A 653 -6.40 19.44 -1.05
CA PRO A 653 -5.79 19.43 -2.38
C PRO A 653 -4.26 19.44 -2.37
N ALA A 654 -3.63 20.17 -1.44
CA ALA A 654 -2.16 20.22 -1.35
C ALA A 654 -1.57 18.87 -0.94
N LEU A 655 -2.15 18.20 0.08
CA LEU A 655 -1.70 16.87 0.51
C LEU A 655 -1.99 15.81 -0.54
N ALA A 656 -3.15 15.88 -1.21
CA ALA A 656 -3.49 14.99 -2.31
C ALA A 656 -2.48 15.11 -3.46
N ARG A 657 -2.13 16.35 -3.87
CA ARG A 657 -1.15 16.62 -4.92
C ARG A 657 0.22 16.00 -4.61
N VAL A 658 0.72 16.15 -3.38
CA VAL A 658 2.00 15.54 -2.95
C VAL A 658 1.97 14.01 -3.06
N GLN A 659 0.81 13.38 -2.80
CA GLN A 659 0.66 11.94 -2.99
C GLN A 659 0.73 11.54 -4.47
N VAL A 660 0.15 12.34 -5.37
CA VAL A 660 0.21 12.09 -6.83
C VAL A 660 1.65 12.23 -7.33
N GLU A 661 2.30 13.35 -7.02
CA GLU A 661 3.69 13.62 -7.41
C GLU A 661 4.62 12.51 -6.93
N GLY A 662 4.51 12.11 -5.65
CA GLY A 662 5.33 11.04 -5.08
C GLY A 662 5.08 9.67 -5.71
N GLY A 663 3.83 9.34 -6.08
CA GLY A 663 3.51 8.08 -6.76
C GLY A 663 4.01 8.04 -8.20
N ILE A 664 3.94 9.16 -8.93
CA ILE A 664 4.50 9.28 -10.28
C ILE A 664 6.02 9.04 -10.26
N VAL A 665 6.73 9.64 -9.29
CA VAL A 665 8.19 9.43 -9.14
C VAL A 665 8.52 7.95 -8.89
N GLN A 666 7.76 7.26 -8.02
CA GLN A 666 7.92 5.82 -7.82
C GLN A 666 7.63 5.02 -9.11
N GLY A 667 6.61 5.40 -9.88
CA GLY A 667 6.31 4.77 -11.18
C GLY A 667 7.40 4.99 -12.23
N ILE A 668 8.03 6.17 -12.27
CA ILE A 668 9.19 6.45 -13.13
C ILE A 668 10.37 5.56 -12.72
N GLY A 669 10.64 5.45 -11.41
CA GLY A 669 11.69 4.56 -10.89
C GLY A 669 11.48 3.10 -11.28
N HIS A 670 10.26 2.59 -11.11
CA HIS A 670 9.86 1.25 -11.55
C HIS A 670 10.11 1.01 -13.05
N THR A 671 9.84 2.03 -13.85
CA THR A 671 9.92 1.91 -15.30
C THR A 671 11.34 1.96 -15.83
N LEU A 672 12.22 2.79 -15.26
CA LEU A 672 13.50 3.15 -15.88
C LEU A 672 14.75 2.82 -15.04
N MET A 673 14.64 2.54 -13.73
CA MET A 673 15.82 2.58 -12.84
C MET A 673 15.90 1.47 -11.81
N GLU A 674 14.77 1.15 -11.15
CA GLU A 674 14.75 0.29 -9.97
C GLU A 674 14.83 -1.18 -10.37
N ASP A 675 16.01 -1.75 -10.28
CA ASP A 675 16.29 -3.14 -10.63
C ASP A 675 16.80 -3.91 -9.41
N VAL A 676 16.31 -5.11 -9.22
CA VAL A 676 16.80 -6.07 -8.22
C VAL A 676 17.28 -7.32 -8.93
N THR A 677 18.60 -7.51 -8.94
CA THR A 677 19.24 -8.67 -9.55
C THR A 677 19.78 -9.63 -8.49
N ARG A 678 19.93 -10.89 -8.88
CA ARG A 678 20.37 -11.95 -7.98
C ARG A 678 21.56 -12.71 -8.56
N THR A 679 22.37 -13.27 -7.65
CA THR A 679 23.40 -14.26 -8.02
C THR A 679 22.73 -15.61 -8.27
N ALA A 680 23.46 -16.54 -8.86
CA ALA A 680 23.02 -17.94 -9.02
C ALA A 680 22.70 -18.65 -7.68
N THR A 681 23.09 -18.08 -6.54
CA THR A 681 22.79 -18.60 -5.20
C THR A 681 21.66 -17.85 -4.49
N GLY A 682 20.89 -17.01 -5.20
CA GLY A 682 19.74 -16.28 -4.66
C GLY A 682 20.08 -14.99 -3.89
N ARG A 683 21.37 -14.60 -3.78
CA ARG A 683 21.76 -13.38 -3.08
C ARG A 683 21.48 -12.14 -3.92
N ILE A 684 20.81 -11.14 -3.33
CA ILE A 684 20.55 -9.84 -3.95
C ILE A 684 21.87 -9.05 -4.07
N ARG A 685 22.09 -8.39 -5.22
CA ARG A 685 23.25 -7.56 -5.51
C ARG A 685 23.03 -6.11 -5.07
N GLU A 686 21.84 -5.58 -5.28
CA GLU A 686 21.45 -4.19 -4.99
C GLU A 686 21.07 -4.06 -3.50
N SER A 687 22.07 -4.11 -2.63
CA SER A 687 21.91 -4.13 -1.17
C SER A 687 22.15 -2.79 -0.47
N SER A 688 22.29 -1.70 -1.24
CA SER A 688 22.51 -0.35 -0.72
C SER A 688 22.01 0.69 -1.72
N LEU A 689 21.85 1.94 -1.28
CA LEU A 689 21.47 3.05 -2.16
C LEU A 689 22.58 3.46 -3.14
N PHE A 690 23.77 2.88 -3.07
CA PHE A 690 24.81 3.02 -4.10
C PHE A 690 24.57 2.12 -5.31
N THR A 691 23.94 0.96 -5.09
CA THR A 691 23.71 -0.04 -6.12
C THR A 691 22.25 -0.09 -6.55
N TYR A 692 21.32 0.26 -5.68
CA TYR A 692 19.89 0.41 -5.96
C TYR A 692 19.59 1.87 -6.29
N ARG A 693 19.15 2.13 -7.52
CA ARG A 693 18.95 3.50 -8.01
C ARG A 693 17.51 3.93 -7.81
N LEU A 694 17.33 5.01 -7.07
CA LEU A 694 16.06 5.71 -6.92
C LEU A 694 16.06 6.96 -7.80
N PRO A 695 14.92 7.35 -8.39
CA PRO A 695 14.81 8.64 -9.07
C PRO A 695 15.17 9.80 -8.16
N THR A 696 15.97 10.70 -8.68
CA THR A 696 16.28 11.99 -8.05
C THR A 696 15.43 13.11 -8.66
N ARG A 697 15.53 14.32 -8.14
CA ARG A 697 14.85 15.48 -8.73
C ARG A 697 15.26 15.76 -10.18
N LEU A 698 16.43 15.30 -10.58
CA LEU A 698 16.93 15.47 -11.96
C LEU A 698 16.31 14.46 -12.94
N ASP A 699 15.81 13.33 -12.44
CA ASP A 699 15.32 12.23 -13.29
C ASP A 699 13.81 12.33 -13.60
N THR A 700 13.10 13.26 -12.98
CA THR A 700 11.62 13.30 -13.01
C THR A 700 11.00 14.42 -13.85
N GLY A 701 11.82 15.33 -14.38
CA GLY A 701 11.36 16.47 -15.17
C GLY A 701 10.34 17.36 -14.45
N CYS A 702 9.39 17.91 -15.19
CA CYS A 702 8.28 18.70 -14.67
C CYS A 702 7.05 17.80 -14.49
N ILE A 703 6.49 17.74 -13.27
CA ILE A 703 5.26 17.00 -12.97
C ILE A 703 4.13 17.99 -12.72
N ASN A 704 3.10 17.93 -13.57
CA ASN A 704 1.90 18.78 -13.49
C ASN A 704 0.71 17.90 -13.06
N VAL A 705 0.04 18.28 -11.97
CA VAL A 705 -1.07 17.53 -11.37
C VAL A 705 -2.30 18.42 -11.26
N GLU A 706 -3.43 17.91 -11.77
CA GLU A 706 -4.75 18.50 -11.57
C GLU A 706 -5.75 17.45 -11.08
N PHE A 707 -6.88 17.92 -10.55
CA PHE A 707 -7.97 17.06 -10.07
C PHE A 707 -9.22 17.36 -10.87
N GLU A 708 -9.81 16.32 -11.44
CA GLU A 708 -11.14 16.38 -12.02
C GLU A 708 -12.14 15.84 -11.01
N ASN A 709 -13.01 16.72 -10.54
CA ASN A 709 -13.89 16.36 -9.45
C ASN A 709 -15.14 15.63 -9.95
N SER A 710 -15.33 14.37 -9.51
CA SER A 710 -16.63 13.72 -9.41
C SER A 710 -17.20 13.91 -8.00
N TYR A 711 -18.35 13.36 -7.72
CA TYR A 711 -18.94 13.31 -6.37
C TYR A 711 -19.35 11.87 -6.07
N GLU A 712 -18.64 11.23 -5.13
CA GLU A 712 -18.97 9.87 -4.73
C GLU A 712 -20.05 9.88 -3.63
N PRO A 713 -21.30 9.44 -3.92
CA PRO A 713 -22.39 9.53 -2.95
C PRO A 713 -22.20 8.64 -1.72
N THR A 714 -21.33 7.63 -1.79
CA THR A 714 -21.05 6.71 -0.68
C THR A 714 -19.81 7.11 0.12
N GLY A 715 -19.11 8.17 -0.30
CA GLY A 715 -17.89 8.64 0.35
C GLY A 715 -18.07 9.92 1.17
N PRO A 716 -17.21 10.15 2.16
CA PRO A 716 -17.31 11.32 3.03
C PRO A 716 -17.08 12.58 2.19
N PHE A 717 -18.05 13.51 2.24
CA PHE A 717 -18.03 14.74 1.45
C PHE A 717 -17.87 14.53 -0.07
N GLY A 718 -18.20 13.35 -0.58
CA GLY A 718 -18.03 12.99 -1.99
C GLY A 718 -16.62 12.53 -2.38
N ALA A 719 -15.75 12.23 -1.41
CA ALA A 719 -14.38 11.81 -1.65
C ALA A 719 -14.27 10.30 -1.98
N LYS A 720 -13.30 9.96 -2.81
CA LYS A 720 -12.74 8.61 -3.01
C LYS A 720 -11.30 8.57 -2.50
N SER A 721 -10.64 7.45 -2.69
CA SER A 721 -9.22 7.31 -2.34
C SER A 721 -8.27 7.95 -3.37
N ILE A 722 -6.99 8.10 -2.98
CA ILE A 722 -5.93 8.55 -3.90
C ILE A 722 -4.59 7.83 -3.63
N GLY A 723 -4.52 7.01 -2.57
CA GLY A 723 -3.25 6.52 -2.05
C GLY A 723 -2.41 5.70 -3.02
N GLU A 724 -3.01 4.85 -3.83
CA GLU A 724 -2.32 3.82 -4.62
C GLU A 724 -2.37 4.05 -6.13
N ILE A 725 -3.47 4.60 -6.65
CA ILE A 725 -3.68 4.79 -8.10
C ILE A 725 -2.53 5.53 -8.79
N VAL A 726 -1.90 6.41 -8.08
CA VAL A 726 -0.91 7.41 -8.55
C VAL A 726 0.41 6.84 -9.07
N ILE A 727 0.66 5.53 -8.86
CA ILE A 727 1.88 4.84 -9.34
C ILE A 727 1.66 4.08 -10.66
N ASN A 728 0.41 3.92 -11.10
CA ASN A 728 0.08 2.95 -12.13
C ASN A 728 0.32 3.44 -13.57
N THR A 729 0.13 4.74 -13.83
CA THR A 729 0.17 5.29 -15.20
C THR A 729 1.57 5.52 -15.80
N PRO A 730 2.67 5.73 -15.03
CA PRO A 730 3.97 6.02 -15.63
C PRO A 730 4.51 4.91 -16.54
N ALA A 731 4.41 3.64 -16.11
CA ALA A 731 4.97 2.54 -16.87
C ALA A 731 4.39 2.42 -18.29
N PRO A 732 3.08 2.34 -18.53
CA PRO A 732 2.55 2.25 -19.87
C PRO A 732 2.79 3.53 -20.71
N ALA A 733 2.71 4.72 -20.09
CA ALA A 733 2.94 5.98 -20.79
C ALA A 733 4.39 6.12 -21.28
N ILE A 734 5.37 5.83 -20.42
CA ILE A 734 6.79 5.90 -20.78
C ILE A 734 7.16 4.80 -21.78
N THR A 735 6.64 3.58 -21.61
CA THR A 735 6.90 2.48 -22.54
C THR A 735 6.39 2.80 -23.97
N GLN A 736 5.20 3.41 -24.08
CA GLN A 736 4.71 3.86 -25.39
C GLN A 736 5.62 4.95 -25.97
N ALA A 737 6.03 5.92 -25.17
CA ALA A 737 6.93 6.98 -25.65
C ALA A 737 8.27 6.42 -26.13
N ILE A 738 8.83 5.40 -25.46
CA ILE A 738 10.04 4.69 -25.90
C ILE A 738 9.79 3.96 -27.23
N TYR A 739 8.67 3.24 -27.37
CA TYR A 739 8.31 2.60 -28.63
C TYR A 739 8.26 3.61 -29.77
N ARG A 740 7.62 4.75 -29.58
CA ARG A 740 7.51 5.78 -30.61
C ARG A 740 8.86 6.38 -31.01
N ALA A 741 9.81 6.44 -30.06
CA ALA A 741 11.18 6.92 -30.33
C ALA A 741 12.07 5.87 -31.02
N THR A 742 11.80 4.57 -30.80
CA THR A 742 12.69 3.46 -31.22
C THR A 742 12.07 2.49 -32.22
N GLY A 743 10.75 2.38 -32.28
CA GLY A 743 10.02 1.35 -33.04
C GLY A 743 10.00 -0.02 -32.34
N VAL A 744 10.44 -0.14 -31.09
CA VAL A 744 10.52 -1.43 -30.36
C VAL A 744 9.71 -1.39 -29.08
N TRP A 745 8.82 -2.38 -28.88
CA TRP A 745 8.07 -2.55 -27.65
C TRP A 745 8.92 -3.25 -26.59
N HIS A 746 9.03 -2.63 -25.42
CA HIS A 746 9.64 -3.23 -24.22
C HIS A 746 8.56 -3.79 -23.31
N ARG A 747 8.64 -5.09 -23.02
CA ARG A 747 7.66 -5.82 -22.19
C ARG A 747 8.24 -6.32 -20.86
N GLU A 748 9.48 -5.91 -20.56
CA GLU A 748 10.15 -6.16 -19.29
C GLU A 748 10.50 -4.85 -18.59
N LEU A 749 10.22 -4.74 -17.29
CA LEU A 749 10.60 -3.60 -16.44
C LEU A 749 11.66 -4.00 -15.42
N PRO A 750 12.63 -3.09 -15.14
CA PRO A 750 12.82 -1.76 -15.71
C PRO A 750 13.40 -1.79 -17.14
N ILE A 751 13.11 -0.73 -17.91
CA ILE A 751 13.69 -0.52 -19.25
C ILE A 751 15.01 0.24 -19.06
N LEU A 752 16.12 -0.49 -19.04
CA LEU A 752 17.45 0.09 -18.87
C LEU A 752 18.06 0.51 -20.22
N PRO A 753 19.05 1.41 -20.26
CA PRO A 753 19.69 1.86 -21.49
C PRO A 753 20.19 0.72 -22.39
N GLU A 754 20.78 -0.32 -21.80
CA GLU A 754 21.23 -1.51 -22.52
C GLU A 754 20.08 -2.29 -23.19
N HIS A 755 18.88 -2.31 -22.60
CA HIS A 755 17.72 -2.94 -23.20
C HIS A 755 17.30 -2.21 -24.47
N ILE A 756 17.40 -0.89 -24.49
CA ILE A 756 17.08 -0.06 -25.66
C ILE A 756 18.11 -0.25 -26.77
N LEU A 757 19.41 -0.21 -26.42
CA LEU A 757 20.50 -0.33 -27.40
C LEU A 757 20.60 -1.72 -28.04
N LEU A 758 20.27 -2.77 -27.30
CA LEU A 758 20.36 -4.15 -27.76
C LEU A 758 19.07 -4.67 -28.40
N ALA A 759 17.98 -3.91 -28.29
CA ALA A 759 16.70 -4.29 -28.86
C ALA A 759 16.76 -4.30 -30.41
N LYS A 760 16.07 -5.27 -30.97
CA LYS A 760 15.87 -5.34 -32.45
C LYS A 760 14.41 -5.10 -32.74
N PRO A 761 14.08 -4.40 -33.86
CA PRO A 761 12.69 -4.30 -34.31
C PRO A 761 12.08 -5.71 -34.45
N GLU A 762 10.83 -5.86 -34.03
CA GLU A 762 10.05 -7.07 -34.30
C GLU A 762 9.82 -7.14 -35.82
N GLU A 763 10.14 -8.29 -36.48
CA GLU A 763 9.94 -8.52 -37.92
C GLU A 763 8.45 -8.59 -38.28
#